data_8540105f3d20e3eac03867cb8720cb2c
#
_entry.id   8540105f3d20e3eac03867cb8720cb2c
#
_cell.length_a   1.000
_cell.length_b   1.000
_cell.length_c   1.000
_cell.angle_alpha   90.00
_cell.angle_beta   90.00
_cell.angle_gamma   90.00
#
_symmetry.space_group_name_H-M   'P 1'
#
loop_
_entity.id
_entity.type
_entity.pdbx_description
1 polymer ?
#
loop_
_entity_poly.entity_id
_entity_poly.type
_entity_poly.pdbx_seq_one_letter_code
_entity_poly.pdbx_strand_id
1 'polypeptide(L)'
;MQHYPHLLSPLRINNTVLRSRVSYPLAALHFLQGPETWPTEAFRAWYTDLARAGTAYIDLEEFSNPDNVSNQKSSQPDIKRKHCFDFDSNLSVENYWCQLADDVKLFGTKMCYHNGNYSIPFPKGYSFTGAPQRSVRGLPLQATEPAPTEMLDQAIDLLITKLKKYQGFGYEMANLSLYQLWRPAASYLYNPNTRTDEYGAQNFENEVRFARRVGTRVKETLGKDFLLEEIVNGNFWGVYTVDDLAEFLKAMDGIIDIVVLRDSGLARQVPSTYTYRGRGDHENIRTARRLRELGVKQVISLNGGFQYPDEMEELIEQGVCDMFAVARPLLADPEFLQKARQGRLEDIRPCISCKRCHGNMRAPWLNVCSVNPLIGDDERIARLIPPAGPSRNVAVVGGGPAGLRAALECRLRGHSVTLYEKTDYLGGLLRHADYYDFKWCLKNYKSWLIRQCEKEGVVFRMNTEATPESIRAGGYDAVIACCGSEGFIPDIDGIFAPDGSRVPGILTQIESVGRDDEIGRRVVVVGGSESAVETGCHLASRGKDVTMLTRQDRLCHDLSAIHGITMSWADETKFADGPFAGIRAEWDKYPDTFRFYTHARTVHIDPNCVTWVDQAGNTHRTECDSVVVCGGNRPLVDESTAFIGSAPQFMRAGDCIAPGGNVQIATRTAFGAALQIE
;
A
#
# COMPACT_ATOMS: atom_id res chain seq x y z
N MET A 1 -9.03 -31.30 -10.77
CA MET A 1 -8.92 -30.20 -11.77
C MET A 1 -7.90 -29.21 -11.24
N GLN A 2 -7.07 -28.66 -12.10
CA GLN A 2 -6.14 -27.60 -11.72
C GLN A 2 -6.97 -26.33 -11.48
N HIS A 3 -6.87 -25.75 -10.29
CA HIS A 3 -7.48 -24.45 -10.01
C HIS A 3 -6.71 -23.38 -10.81
N TYR A 4 -7.41 -22.43 -11.42
CA TYR A 4 -6.83 -21.29 -12.17
C TYR A 4 -5.88 -21.73 -13.30
N PRO A 5 -6.39 -22.49 -14.31
CA PRO A 5 -5.58 -23.07 -15.36
C PRO A 5 -4.87 -22.02 -16.24
N HIS A 6 -5.37 -20.79 -16.35
CA HIS A 6 -4.71 -19.74 -17.09
C HIS A 6 -3.70 -18.99 -16.21
N LEU A 7 -4.11 -18.48 -15.03
CA LEU A 7 -3.28 -17.69 -14.11
C LEU A 7 -2.00 -18.43 -13.68
N LEU A 8 -2.12 -19.73 -13.44
CA LEU A 8 -1.02 -20.57 -12.92
C LEU A 8 -0.30 -21.34 -14.03
N SER A 9 -0.66 -21.13 -15.32
CA SER A 9 0.02 -21.75 -16.44
C SER A 9 1.33 -21.03 -16.79
N PRO A 10 2.29 -21.75 -17.37
CA PRO A 10 3.46 -21.10 -17.95
C PRO A 10 3.10 -20.16 -19.11
N LEU A 11 3.90 -19.13 -19.30
CA LEU A 11 3.82 -18.22 -20.44
C LEU A 11 5.15 -18.25 -21.20
N ARG A 12 5.09 -18.55 -22.49
CA ARG A 12 6.27 -18.50 -23.35
C ARG A 12 6.34 -17.15 -24.07
N ILE A 13 7.47 -16.50 -23.96
CA ILE A 13 7.83 -15.27 -24.69
C ILE A 13 9.16 -15.54 -25.36
N ASN A 14 9.20 -15.53 -26.69
CA ASN A 14 10.34 -16.02 -27.46
C ASN A 14 10.72 -17.46 -27.03
N ASN A 15 11.95 -17.71 -26.56
CA ASN A 15 12.36 -18.99 -25.99
C ASN A 15 12.36 -18.99 -24.45
N THR A 16 12.06 -17.86 -23.84
CA THR A 16 11.97 -17.73 -22.38
C THR A 16 10.61 -18.19 -21.91
N VAL A 17 10.59 -19.02 -20.87
CA VAL A 17 9.36 -19.52 -20.23
C VAL A 17 9.24 -18.94 -18.84
N LEU A 18 8.15 -18.22 -18.61
CA LEU A 18 7.71 -17.76 -17.31
C LEU A 18 6.83 -18.85 -16.67
N ARG A 19 7.07 -19.20 -15.41
CA ARG A 19 6.44 -20.35 -14.76
C ARG A 19 4.98 -20.16 -14.36
N SER A 20 4.50 -18.92 -14.33
CA SER A 20 3.12 -18.50 -14.01
C SER A 20 2.82 -17.16 -14.67
N ARG A 21 1.61 -16.65 -14.46
CA ARG A 21 1.16 -15.35 -14.96
C ARG A 21 1.13 -14.25 -13.90
N VAL A 22 1.85 -14.44 -12.79
CA VAL A 22 1.93 -13.46 -11.71
C VAL A 22 3.38 -13.11 -11.43
N SER A 23 3.73 -11.83 -11.58
CA SER A 23 5.05 -11.30 -11.24
C SER A 23 4.99 -10.45 -9.97
N TYR A 24 6.16 -10.29 -9.33
CA TYR A 24 6.36 -9.28 -8.29
C TYR A 24 6.96 -8.04 -8.94
N PRO A 25 6.18 -6.93 -9.07
CA PRO A 25 6.65 -5.71 -9.70
C PRO A 25 7.62 -4.97 -8.80
N LEU A 26 8.25 -3.94 -9.34
CA LEU A 26 9.06 -3.01 -8.59
C LEU A 26 8.28 -2.47 -7.36
N ALA A 27 8.50 -3.08 -6.23
CA ALA A 27 8.03 -2.63 -4.94
C ALA A 27 9.22 -2.68 -3.98
N ALA A 28 10.05 -1.66 -4.07
CA ALA A 28 11.27 -1.57 -3.29
C ALA A 28 10.96 -1.61 -1.79
N LEU A 29 11.35 -2.72 -1.16
CA LEU A 29 11.23 -2.90 0.27
C LEU A 29 12.51 -2.41 0.96
N HIS A 30 12.78 -1.12 0.86
CA HIS A 30 14.00 -0.49 1.39
C HIS A 30 14.28 -0.76 2.87
N PHE A 31 13.27 -1.18 3.62
CA PHE A 31 13.40 -1.52 5.04
C PHE A 31 14.03 -2.90 5.28
N LEU A 32 14.03 -3.77 4.27
CA LEU A 32 14.74 -5.06 4.35
C LEU A 32 16.23 -4.92 4.10
N GLN A 33 16.64 -3.79 3.52
CA GLN A 33 18.02 -3.48 3.19
C GLN A 33 18.58 -2.44 4.16
N GLY A 34 19.65 -2.78 4.86
CA GLY A 34 20.42 -1.87 5.70
C GLY A 34 21.40 -1.00 4.89
N PRO A 35 22.43 -0.44 5.53
CA PRO A 35 23.47 0.35 4.88
C PRO A 35 24.46 -0.51 4.08
N GLU A 36 24.31 -1.82 4.11
CA GLU A 36 25.18 -2.78 3.42
C GLU A 36 25.06 -2.63 1.90
N THR A 37 26.17 -2.85 1.19
CA THR A 37 26.24 -2.83 -0.27
C THR A 37 25.84 -4.16 -0.91
N TRP A 38 25.56 -5.18 -0.10
CA TRP A 38 25.09 -6.51 -0.52
C TRP A 38 23.66 -6.76 0.00
N PRO A 39 22.89 -7.68 -0.62
CA PRO A 39 21.58 -8.06 -0.13
C PRO A 39 21.64 -8.63 1.27
N THR A 40 20.87 -8.06 2.21
CA THR A 40 20.77 -8.63 3.57
C THR A 40 20.10 -10.00 3.54
N GLU A 41 20.27 -10.80 4.60
CA GLU A 41 19.57 -12.09 4.74
C GLU A 41 18.05 -11.92 4.65
N ALA A 42 17.47 -10.91 5.30
CA ALA A 42 16.04 -10.62 5.22
C ALA A 42 15.58 -10.28 3.79
N PHE A 43 16.40 -9.55 3.04
CA PHE A 43 16.14 -9.24 1.65
C PHE A 43 16.17 -10.50 0.77
N ARG A 44 17.19 -11.33 0.93
CA ARG A 44 17.33 -12.60 0.19
C ARG A 44 16.19 -13.56 0.51
N ALA A 45 15.90 -13.76 1.79
CA ALA A 45 14.84 -14.65 2.24
C ALA A 45 13.47 -14.25 1.64
N TRP A 46 13.14 -12.97 1.69
CA TRP A 46 11.90 -12.46 1.13
C TRP A 46 11.75 -12.78 -0.37
N TYR A 47 12.76 -12.48 -1.18
CA TYR A 47 12.67 -12.72 -2.61
C TYR A 47 12.73 -14.22 -2.96
N THR A 48 13.45 -15.00 -2.18
CA THR A 48 13.45 -16.46 -2.30
C THR A 48 12.07 -17.06 -1.96
N ASP A 49 11.38 -16.54 -0.95
CA ASP A 49 10.02 -16.96 -0.60
C ASP A 49 9.00 -16.63 -1.70
N LEU A 50 9.09 -15.45 -2.30
CA LEU A 50 8.26 -15.09 -3.46
C LEU A 50 8.51 -16.04 -4.64
N ALA A 51 9.77 -16.40 -4.90
CA ALA A 51 10.11 -17.36 -5.93
C ALA A 51 9.55 -18.74 -5.60
N ARG A 52 9.76 -19.23 -4.37
CA ARG A 52 9.21 -20.51 -3.88
C ARG A 52 7.69 -20.56 -4.02
N ALA A 53 6.99 -19.47 -3.72
CA ALA A 53 5.53 -19.35 -3.85
C ALA A 53 5.03 -19.48 -5.30
N GLY A 54 5.87 -19.20 -6.30
CA GLY A 54 5.54 -19.44 -7.69
C GLY A 54 5.42 -18.20 -8.58
N THR A 55 6.01 -17.07 -8.20
CA THR A 55 6.05 -15.89 -9.07
C THR A 55 6.76 -16.16 -10.39
N ALA A 56 6.30 -15.52 -11.45
CA ALA A 56 6.85 -15.61 -12.80
C ALA A 56 8.26 -15.02 -12.88
N TYR A 57 8.35 -13.78 -12.44
CA TYR A 57 9.60 -13.03 -12.30
C TYR A 57 9.48 -12.01 -11.15
N ILE A 58 10.64 -11.52 -10.73
CA ILE A 58 10.77 -10.49 -9.70
C ILE A 58 11.50 -9.31 -10.32
N ASP A 59 10.88 -8.14 -10.26
CA ASP A 59 11.47 -6.88 -10.71
C ASP A 59 12.16 -6.19 -9.53
N LEU A 60 13.48 -6.01 -9.64
CA LEU A 60 14.34 -5.46 -8.60
C LEU A 60 14.97 -4.15 -9.03
N GLU A 61 14.68 -3.09 -8.25
CA GLU A 61 15.32 -1.79 -8.45
C GLU A 61 16.82 -1.86 -8.16
N GLU A 62 17.59 -1.20 -9.03
CA GLU A 62 18.97 -0.95 -8.74
C GLU A 62 19.11 0.10 -7.63
N PHE A 63 19.71 -0.29 -6.52
CA PHE A 63 20.04 0.62 -5.42
C PHE A 63 21.41 1.31 -5.61
N SER A 64 22.07 1.07 -6.73
CA SER A 64 23.52 1.28 -6.91
C SER A 64 23.95 2.59 -7.51
N ASN A 65 23.06 3.57 -7.75
CA ASN A 65 23.53 4.82 -8.37
C ASN A 65 23.71 5.94 -7.33
N PRO A 66 24.97 6.25 -6.91
CA PRO A 66 25.25 7.37 -6.00
C PRO A 66 24.81 8.71 -6.57
N ASP A 67 24.76 8.87 -7.89
CA ASP A 67 24.32 10.10 -8.55
C ASP A 67 22.80 10.27 -8.53
N ASN A 68 22.04 9.20 -8.42
CA ASN A 68 20.57 9.25 -8.22
C ASN A 68 20.18 9.76 -6.82
N VAL A 69 21.05 9.66 -5.84
CA VAL A 69 20.83 10.17 -4.48
C VAL A 69 20.85 11.70 -4.43
N SER A 70 21.49 12.36 -5.39
CA SER A 70 21.59 13.82 -5.44
C SER A 70 20.26 14.54 -5.69
N ASN A 71 19.27 13.85 -6.25
CA ASN A 71 17.96 14.43 -6.57
C ASN A 71 16.90 14.24 -5.46
N GLN A 72 17.15 13.38 -4.49
CA GLN A 72 16.35 13.31 -3.29
C GLN A 72 16.98 14.20 -2.19
N LYS A 73 16.87 15.51 -2.32
CA LYS A 73 17.00 16.40 -1.17
C LYS A 73 15.86 16.05 -0.22
N SER A 74 16.13 15.07 0.66
CA SER A 74 15.35 14.93 1.88
C SER A 74 15.47 16.26 2.61
N SER A 75 14.40 16.67 3.28
CA SER A 75 14.42 17.81 4.22
C SER A 75 15.39 17.61 5.41
N GLN A 76 16.21 16.55 5.38
CA GLN A 76 17.28 16.28 6.32
C GLN A 76 18.60 16.24 5.53
N PRO A 77 19.43 17.31 5.62
CA PRO A 77 20.65 17.46 4.83
C PRO A 77 21.76 16.44 5.13
N ASP A 78 21.69 15.70 6.23
CA ASP A 78 22.80 14.91 6.75
C ASP A 78 22.68 13.39 6.57
N ILE A 79 21.55 12.88 6.08
CA ILE A 79 21.45 11.47 5.73
C ILE A 79 21.83 11.32 4.26
N LYS A 80 23.12 11.32 3.99
CA LYS A 80 23.66 10.73 2.76
C LYS A 80 23.37 9.25 2.83
N ARG A 81 22.23 8.83 2.26
CA ARG A 81 21.96 7.41 2.03
C ARG A 81 22.93 6.93 0.96
N LYS A 82 24.12 6.55 1.36
CA LYS A 82 25.04 5.75 0.57
C LYS A 82 24.52 4.31 0.52
N HIS A 83 23.34 4.11 -0.06
CA HIS A 83 22.91 2.77 -0.46
C HIS A 83 23.37 2.56 -1.89
N CYS A 84 24.68 2.55 -2.11
CA CYS A 84 25.28 2.30 -3.39
C CYS A 84 25.89 0.93 -3.33
N PHE A 85 25.36 0.01 -4.10
CA PHE A 85 26.04 -1.24 -4.39
C PHE A 85 27.22 -0.89 -5.29
N ASP A 86 28.38 -0.74 -4.68
CA ASP A 86 29.63 -0.58 -5.40
C ASP A 86 30.13 -1.95 -5.84
N PHE A 87 29.59 -2.41 -6.98
CA PHE A 87 30.00 -3.68 -7.56
C PHE A 87 31.43 -3.66 -8.09
N ASP A 88 31.98 -2.46 -8.39
CA ASP A 88 33.26 -2.36 -9.06
C ASP A 88 34.43 -2.45 -8.09
N SER A 89 34.19 -2.19 -6.80
CA SER A 89 35.25 -2.18 -5.79
C SER A 89 35.36 -3.46 -4.96
N ASN A 90 34.35 -4.39 -5.02
CA ASN A 90 34.34 -5.56 -4.15
C ASN A 90 33.68 -6.78 -4.77
N LEU A 91 34.49 -7.75 -5.21
CA LEU A 91 34.02 -9.05 -5.75
C LEU A 91 33.09 -9.81 -4.79
N SER A 92 33.21 -9.62 -3.49
CA SER A 92 32.33 -10.26 -2.52
C SER A 92 30.89 -9.75 -2.64
N VAL A 93 30.69 -8.47 -2.97
CA VAL A 93 29.36 -7.90 -3.22
C VAL A 93 28.70 -8.56 -4.43
N GLU A 94 29.46 -8.77 -5.50
CA GLU A 94 28.98 -9.49 -6.69
C GLU A 94 28.49 -10.90 -6.34
N ASN A 95 29.25 -11.63 -5.52
CA ASN A 95 28.89 -12.98 -5.10
C ASN A 95 27.52 -13.02 -4.38
N TYR A 96 27.24 -12.05 -3.52
CA TYR A 96 25.93 -11.99 -2.83
C TYR A 96 24.76 -11.76 -3.80
N TRP A 97 24.96 -10.95 -4.83
CA TRP A 97 23.94 -10.74 -5.88
C TRP A 97 23.76 -11.97 -6.76
N CYS A 98 24.86 -12.66 -7.10
CA CYS A 98 24.79 -13.95 -7.79
C CYS A 98 24.01 -14.99 -6.95
N GLN A 99 24.29 -15.06 -5.64
CA GLN A 99 23.57 -15.96 -4.75
C GLN A 99 22.07 -15.65 -4.69
N LEU A 100 21.67 -14.37 -4.61
CA LEU A 100 20.24 -14.01 -4.69
C LEU A 100 19.62 -14.49 -6.00
N ALA A 101 20.31 -14.27 -7.12
CA ALA A 101 19.81 -14.71 -8.43
C ALA A 101 19.71 -16.26 -8.49
N ASP A 102 20.68 -16.98 -7.95
CA ASP A 102 20.66 -18.44 -7.89
C ASP A 102 19.52 -18.95 -6.99
N ASP A 103 19.33 -18.36 -5.80
CA ASP A 103 18.25 -18.72 -4.89
C ASP A 103 16.87 -18.55 -5.55
N VAL A 104 16.66 -17.45 -6.26
CA VAL A 104 15.39 -17.17 -6.97
C VAL A 104 15.21 -18.14 -8.16
N LYS A 105 16.26 -18.37 -8.94
CA LYS A 105 16.23 -19.24 -10.14
C LYS A 105 16.06 -20.71 -9.77
N LEU A 106 16.49 -21.14 -8.57
CA LEU A 106 16.28 -22.50 -8.07
C LEU A 106 14.80 -22.89 -8.14
N PHE A 107 13.90 -21.94 -7.96
CA PHE A 107 12.45 -22.15 -8.05
C PHE A 107 11.87 -21.86 -9.44
N GLY A 108 12.69 -21.57 -10.46
CA GLY A 108 12.26 -21.29 -11.83
C GLY A 108 11.67 -19.89 -12.04
N THR A 109 11.81 -19.00 -11.07
CA THR A 109 11.44 -17.58 -11.19
C THR A 109 12.56 -16.80 -11.87
N LYS A 110 12.20 -15.85 -12.73
CA LYS A 110 13.16 -15.00 -13.45
C LYS A 110 13.49 -13.74 -12.65
N MET A 111 14.67 -13.20 -12.90
CA MET A 111 15.12 -11.93 -12.33
C MET A 111 15.05 -10.84 -13.38
N CYS A 112 14.35 -9.74 -13.07
CA CYS A 112 14.27 -8.53 -13.89
C CYS A 112 15.09 -7.42 -13.25
N TYR A 113 16.04 -6.88 -13.99
CA TYR A 113 16.79 -5.71 -13.58
C TYR A 113 15.98 -4.44 -13.85
N HIS A 114 15.77 -3.61 -12.85
CA HIS A 114 15.10 -2.33 -13.02
C HIS A 114 16.07 -1.17 -12.92
N ASN A 115 16.25 -0.44 -14.02
CA ASN A 115 17.20 0.67 -14.12
C ASN A 115 16.71 1.98 -13.45
N GLY A 116 15.77 1.90 -12.51
CA GLY A 116 15.25 3.07 -11.81
C GLY A 116 14.60 4.11 -12.76
N ASN A 117 14.50 5.36 -12.27
CA ASN A 117 13.90 6.45 -13.04
C ASN A 117 14.86 7.10 -14.08
N TYR A 118 16.03 6.52 -14.31
CA TYR A 118 17.06 7.10 -15.18
C TYR A 118 17.68 6.01 -16.05
N SER A 119 17.03 5.78 -17.16
CA SER A 119 17.32 4.65 -18.05
C SER A 119 18.72 4.65 -18.65
N ILE A 120 19.36 5.82 -18.82
CA ILE A 120 20.66 5.91 -19.52
C ILE A 120 21.61 6.80 -18.73
N PRO A 121 22.83 6.33 -18.45
CA PRO A 121 23.82 7.10 -17.69
C PRO A 121 24.45 8.19 -18.58
N PHE A 122 24.16 9.46 -18.26
CA PHE A 122 24.81 10.60 -18.87
C PHE A 122 25.81 11.21 -17.88
N PRO A 123 26.94 11.78 -18.39
CA PRO A 123 27.86 12.56 -17.58
C PRO A 123 27.16 13.74 -16.89
N LYS A 124 27.72 14.20 -15.77
CA LYS A 124 27.18 15.35 -15.04
C LYS A 124 27.03 16.57 -15.93
N GLY A 125 25.90 17.23 -15.90
CA GLY A 125 25.57 18.39 -16.72
C GLY A 125 24.85 18.07 -18.02
N TYR A 126 24.72 16.81 -18.40
CA TYR A 126 24.02 16.37 -19.60
C TYR A 126 22.79 15.51 -19.28
N SER A 127 21.81 15.59 -20.18
CA SER A 127 20.69 14.67 -20.22
C SER A 127 20.26 14.43 -21.65
N PHE A 128 19.42 13.42 -21.89
CA PHE A 128 18.86 13.20 -23.22
C PHE A 128 18.15 14.45 -23.75
N THR A 129 17.36 15.11 -22.93
CA THR A 129 16.45 16.20 -23.33
C THR A 129 17.04 17.59 -23.22
N GLY A 130 18.05 17.81 -22.40
CA GLY A 130 18.66 19.11 -22.15
C GLY A 130 17.77 20.15 -21.46
N ALA A 131 16.63 19.77 -20.96
CA ALA A 131 15.73 20.71 -20.31
C ALA A 131 16.13 20.96 -18.84
N PRO A 132 15.77 22.11 -18.26
CA PRO A 132 15.85 22.30 -16.82
C PRO A 132 14.95 21.29 -16.16
N GLN A 133 15.53 20.33 -15.46
CA GLN A 133 14.79 19.29 -14.77
C GLN A 133 14.00 19.93 -13.65
N ARG A 134 12.69 19.74 -13.65
CA ARG A 134 11.82 20.06 -12.52
C ARG A 134 11.28 18.75 -11.98
N SER A 135 11.40 18.55 -10.67
CA SER A 135 10.67 17.45 -10.05
C SER A 135 9.16 17.68 -10.22
N VAL A 136 8.36 16.62 -10.18
CA VAL A 136 6.89 16.72 -10.14
C VAL A 136 6.41 17.66 -9.01
N ARG A 137 7.28 17.89 -8.04
CA ARG A 137 7.08 18.82 -6.92
C ARG A 137 7.45 20.27 -7.26
N GLY A 138 7.74 20.60 -8.53
CA GLY A 138 8.09 21.96 -8.95
C GLY A 138 9.42 22.48 -8.43
N LEU A 139 10.22 21.65 -7.73
CA LEU A 139 11.54 22.05 -7.26
C LEU A 139 12.50 22.12 -8.45
N PRO A 140 13.24 23.22 -8.63
CA PRO A 140 14.24 23.31 -9.69
C PRO A 140 15.32 22.26 -9.44
N LEU A 141 15.55 21.40 -10.42
CA LEU A 141 16.69 20.51 -10.50
C LEU A 141 17.80 21.24 -11.29
N GLN A 142 19.00 20.70 -11.24
CA GLN A 142 20.12 21.26 -11.96
C GLN A 142 19.80 21.28 -13.46
N ALA A 143 19.98 22.42 -14.13
CA ALA A 143 19.84 22.52 -15.57
C ALA A 143 20.89 21.61 -16.23
N THR A 144 20.46 20.89 -17.28
CA THR A 144 21.32 20.05 -18.08
C THR A 144 21.28 20.51 -19.55
N GLU A 145 22.35 20.25 -20.29
CA GLU A 145 22.38 20.44 -21.73
C GLU A 145 21.98 19.17 -22.48
N PRO A 146 21.44 19.26 -23.71
CA PRO A 146 21.19 18.08 -24.54
C PRO A 146 22.51 17.37 -24.80
N ALA A 147 22.56 16.08 -24.51
CA ALA A 147 23.76 15.29 -24.81
C ALA A 147 24.03 15.27 -26.32
N PRO A 148 25.25 15.55 -26.78
CA PRO A 148 25.65 15.38 -28.17
C PRO A 148 25.39 13.95 -28.67
N THR A 149 25.24 13.75 -29.99
CA THR A 149 24.91 12.44 -30.56
C THR A 149 25.95 11.36 -30.21
N GLU A 150 27.24 11.73 -30.22
CA GLU A 150 28.35 10.83 -29.84
C GLU A 150 28.25 10.37 -28.38
N MET A 151 27.72 11.22 -27.51
CA MET A 151 27.51 10.90 -26.09
C MET A 151 26.33 9.95 -25.91
N LEU A 152 25.33 9.98 -26.81
CA LEU A 152 24.23 9.02 -26.80
C LEU A 152 24.74 7.58 -27.02
N ASP A 153 25.68 7.39 -27.94
CA ASP A 153 26.29 6.08 -28.17
C ASP A 153 27.10 5.58 -27.00
N GLN A 154 27.93 6.45 -26.42
CA GLN A 154 28.67 6.10 -25.19
C GLN A 154 27.76 5.71 -24.04
N ALA A 155 26.67 6.42 -23.88
CA ALA A 155 25.69 6.11 -22.84
C ALA A 155 24.99 4.77 -23.08
N ILE A 156 24.67 4.42 -24.33
CA ILE A 156 24.13 3.08 -24.68
C ILE A 156 25.17 1.99 -24.38
N ASP A 157 26.43 2.19 -24.76
CA ASP A 157 27.50 1.21 -24.52
C ASP A 157 27.75 0.97 -23.02
N LEU A 158 27.67 2.02 -22.20
CA LEU A 158 27.72 1.91 -20.74
C LEU A 158 26.53 1.10 -20.19
N LEU A 159 25.31 1.39 -20.66
CA LEU A 159 24.13 0.62 -20.30
C LEU A 159 24.28 -0.87 -20.66
N ILE A 160 24.74 -1.14 -21.88
CA ILE A 160 24.95 -2.54 -22.34
C ILE A 160 26.00 -3.25 -21.51
N THR A 161 27.11 -2.58 -21.20
CA THR A 161 28.15 -3.14 -20.32
C THR A 161 27.57 -3.54 -18.97
N LYS A 162 26.75 -2.68 -18.40
CA LYS A 162 26.04 -2.92 -17.15
C LYS A 162 25.06 -4.10 -17.27
N LEU A 163 24.23 -4.12 -18.31
CA LEU A 163 23.26 -5.20 -18.52
C LEU A 163 23.94 -6.55 -18.75
N LYS A 164 25.08 -6.62 -19.44
CA LYS A 164 25.90 -7.83 -19.57
C LYS A 164 26.36 -8.34 -18.22
N LYS A 165 26.75 -7.44 -17.31
CA LYS A 165 27.13 -7.81 -15.95
C LYS A 165 25.96 -8.45 -15.20
N TYR A 166 24.75 -7.84 -15.24
CA TYR A 166 23.56 -8.43 -14.65
C TYR A 166 23.14 -9.75 -15.30
N GLN A 167 23.26 -9.83 -16.63
CA GLN A 167 23.05 -11.10 -17.33
C GLN A 167 24.02 -12.18 -16.83
N GLY A 168 25.27 -11.81 -16.58
CA GLY A 168 26.28 -12.68 -15.95
C GLY A 168 25.90 -13.13 -14.53
N PHE A 169 25.19 -12.31 -13.77
CA PHE A 169 24.62 -12.69 -12.46
C PHE A 169 23.40 -13.59 -12.58
N GLY A 170 22.88 -13.80 -13.78
CA GLY A 170 21.73 -14.65 -14.04
C GLY A 170 20.42 -13.89 -14.21
N TYR A 171 20.43 -12.56 -14.38
CA TYR A 171 19.24 -11.82 -14.77
C TYR A 171 18.89 -12.08 -16.23
N GLU A 172 17.63 -12.34 -16.50
CA GLU A 172 17.13 -12.71 -17.82
C GLU A 172 16.21 -11.65 -18.43
N MET A 173 15.97 -10.58 -17.68
CA MET A 173 15.05 -9.49 -18.02
C MET A 173 15.56 -8.15 -17.55
N ALA A 174 15.09 -7.07 -18.19
CA ALA A 174 15.30 -5.71 -17.70
C ALA A 174 14.09 -4.81 -17.99
N ASN A 175 13.87 -3.86 -17.08
CA ASN A 175 13.02 -2.69 -17.28
C ASN A 175 13.93 -1.48 -17.49
N LEU A 176 13.83 -0.84 -18.64
CA LEU A 176 14.72 0.25 -19.04
C LEU A 176 14.02 1.61 -19.06
N SER A 177 12.73 1.65 -18.77
CA SER A 177 11.92 2.87 -18.84
C SER A 177 12.01 3.58 -20.20
N LEU A 178 11.99 2.83 -21.31
CA LEU A 178 12.13 3.35 -22.68
C LEU A 178 11.03 4.35 -23.02
N TYR A 179 9.83 4.20 -22.44
CA TYR A 179 8.73 5.15 -22.64
C TYR A 179 9.08 6.57 -22.16
N GLN A 180 10.00 6.69 -21.20
CA GLN A 180 10.48 8.00 -20.73
C GLN A 180 11.44 8.65 -21.73
N LEU A 181 12.03 7.88 -22.63
CA LEU A 181 12.84 8.42 -23.75
C LEU A 181 11.94 8.90 -24.88
N TRP A 182 10.79 8.30 -25.07
CA TRP A 182 9.77 8.74 -26.03
C TRP A 182 9.11 10.05 -25.59
N ARG A 183 8.55 10.09 -24.41
CA ARG A 183 7.95 11.31 -23.83
C ARG A 183 8.50 11.54 -22.42
N PRO A 184 9.63 12.24 -22.32
CA PRO A 184 10.35 12.45 -21.05
C PRO A 184 9.49 13.12 -19.96
N ALA A 185 8.48 13.90 -20.37
CA ALA A 185 7.52 14.49 -19.43
C ALA A 185 6.61 13.45 -18.73
N ALA A 186 6.58 12.21 -19.20
CA ALA A 186 5.81 11.12 -18.61
C ALA A 186 6.49 10.49 -17.38
N SER A 187 7.58 11.03 -16.91
CA SER A 187 8.23 10.63 -15.66
C SER A 187 7.82 11.54 -14.50
N TYR A 188 8.27 11.20 -13.28
CA TYR A 188 8.20 12.13 -12.13
C TYR A 188 8.96 13.44 -12.33
N LEU A 189 9.68 13.55 -13.44
CA LEU A 189 10.43 14.72 -13.85
C LEU A 189 9.75 15.29 -15.08
N TYR A 190 9.26 16.52 -15.00
CA TYR A 190 8.74 17.21 -16.16
C TYR A 190 9.92 17.72 -17.01
N ASN A 191 10.25 16.96 -18.06
CA ASN A 191 11.35 17.25 -18.96
C ASN A 191 10.85 17.30 -20.40
N PRO A 192 10.41 18.45 -20.92
CA PRO A 192 10.11 18.56 -22.33
C PRO A 192 11.39 18.26 -23.15
N ASN A 193 11.24 17.53 -24.24
CA ASN A 193 12.35 17.30 -25.15
C ASN A 193 12.65 18.60 -25.92
N THR A 194 13.75 19.24 -25.63
CA THR A 194 14.18 20.51 -26.25
C THR A 194 15.10 20.32 -27.44
N ARG A 195 15.39 19.08 -27.85
CA ARG A 195 16.27 18.79 -28.99
C ARG A 195 15.67 19.25 -30.31
N THR A 196 16.53 19.73 -31.18
CA THR A 196 16.17 20.17 -32.54
C THR A 196 16.70 19.24 -33.63
N ASP A 197 17.48 18.22 -33.24
CA ASP A 197 18.03 17.20 -34.12
C ASP A 197 17.03 16.05 -34.40
N GLU A 198 17.50 14.97 -35.01
CA GLU A 198 16.71 13.79 -35.36
C GLU A 198 16.11 13.03 -34.14
N TYR A 199 16.45 13.40 -32.90
CA TYR A 199 15.94 12.87 -31.65
C TYR A 199 14.99 13.84 -30.93
N GLY A 200 14.60 14.94 -31.60
CA GLY A 200 13.71 15.93 -31.04
C GLY A 200 12.24 15.55 -31.16
N ALA A 201 11.33 16.40 -30.64
CA ALA A 201 9.90 16.16 -30.61
C ALA A 201 9.13 16.76 -31.81
N GLN A 202 9.80 16.87 -32.99
CA GLN A 202 9.18 17.47 -34.19
C GLN A 202 8.14 16.57 -34.85
N ASN A 203 8.25 15.28 -34.71
CA ASN A 203 7.32 14.28 -35.21
C ASN A 203 7.49 12.96 -34.45
N PHE A 204 6.52 12.08 -34.57
CA PHE A 204 6.49 10.80 -33.85
C PHE A 204 7.73 9.93 -34.12
N GLU A 205 8.22 9.87 -35.37
CA GLU A 205 9.38 9.05 -35.71
C GLU A 205 10.66 9.50 -34.97
N ASN A 206 10.84 10.83 -34.84
CA ASN A 206 11.94 11.40 -34.07
C ASN A 206 11.75 11.14 -32.54
N GLU A 207 10.52 11.28 -32.03
CA GLU A 207 10.22 11.02 -30.62
C GLU A 207 10.59 9.59 -30.20
N VAL A 208 10.30 8.58 -31.03
CA VAL A 208 10.54 7.17 -30.71
C VAL A 208 11.94 6.68 -31.05
N ARG A 209 12.68 7.42 -31.89
CA ARG A 209 13.96 7.00 -32.47
C ARG A 209 14.98 6.57 -31.43
N PHE A 210 15.17 7.35 -30.36
CA PHE A 210 16.16 7.02 -29.35
C PHE A 210 15.77 5.81 -28.49
N ALA A 211 14.52 5.73 -28.06
CA ALA A 211 14.00 4.55 -27.35
C ALA A 211 14.18 3.28 -28.19
N ARG A 212 13.84 3.34 -29.48
CA ARG A 212 14.01 2.23 -30.43
C ARG A 212 15.48 1.85 -30.57
N ARG A 213 16.39 2.82 -30.74
CA ARG A 213 17.82 2.60 -30.85
C ARG A 213 18.38 1.87 -29.63
N VAL A 214 18.05 2.34 -28.42
CA VAL A 214 18.46 1.70 -27.16
C VAL A 214 17.98 0.27 -27.10
N GLY A 215 16.67 0.05 -27.25
CA GLY A 215 16.09 -1.28 -27.15
C GLY A 215 16.62 -2.26 -28.19
N THR A 216 16.79 -1.81 -29.45
CA THR A 216 17.38 -2.62 -30.53
C THR A 216 18.81 -3.05 -30.19
N ARG A 217 19.66 -2.10 -29.74
CA ARG A 217 21.04 -2.42 -29.34
C ARG A 217 21.10 -3.41 -28.17
N VAL A 218 20.17 -3.33 -27.23
CA VAL A 218 20.07 -4.30 -26.13
C VAL A 218 19.72 -5.68 -26.68
N LYS A 219 18.67 -5.79 -27.52
CA LYS A 219 18.27 -7.06 -28.14
C LYS A 219 19.33 -7.69 -29.02
N GLU A 220 20.03 -6.90 -29.83
CA GLU A 220 21.14 -7.36 -30.66
C GLU A 220 22.29 -7.91 -29.82
N THR A 221 22.58 -7.29 -28.67
CA THR A 221 23.75 -7.63 -27.86
C THR A 221 23.51 -8.74 -26.84
N LEU A 222 22.36 -8.73 -26.16
CA LEU A 222 22.02 -9.69 -25.12
C LEU A 222 21.17 -10.86 -25.63
N GLY A 223 20.69 -10.76 -26.87
CA GLY A 223 19.82 -11.75 -27.49
C GLY A 223 18.34 -11.44 -27.32
N LYS A 224 17.51 -11.95 -28.24
CA LYS A 224 16.05 -11.75 -28.21
C LYS A 224 15.36 -12.40 -27.01
N ASP A 225 15.99 -13.39 -26.39
CA ASP A 225 15.48 -14.11 -25.23
C ASP A 225 15.74 -13.38 -23.91
N PHE A 226 16.57 -12.33 -23.91
CA PHE A 226 16.66 -11.35 -22.83
C PHE A 226 15.44 -10.42 -22.93
N LEU A 227 14.46 -10.59 -22.03
CA LEU A 227 13.19 -9.91 -22.16
C LEU A 227 13.26 -8.44 -21.69
N LEU A 228 12.56 -7.56 -22.39
CA LEU A 228 12.38 -6.17 -21.96
C LEU A 228 10.96 -5.93 -21.47
N GLU A 229 10.86 -5.46 -20.25
CA GLU A 229 9.63 -5.03 -19.59
C GLU A 229 9.55 -3.50 -19.57
N GLU A 230 8.36 -2.95 -19.70
CA GLU A 230 8.08 -1.52 -19.54
C GLU A 230 6.89 -1.31 -18.59
N ILE A 231 7.09 -0.54 -17.52
CA ILE A 231 6.02 -0.14 -16.60
C ILE A 231 5.50 1.22 -17.02
N VAL A 232 4.27 1.28 -17.53
CA VAL A 232 3.67 2.50 -18.09
C VAL A 232 2.32 2.83 -17.48
N ASN A 233 1.93 4.10 -17.52
CA ASN A 233 0.56 4.51 -17.23
C ASN A 233 -0.26 4.46 -18.53
N GLY A 234 -1.53 4.07 -18.46
CA GLY A 234 -2.37 4.01 -19.66
C GLY A 234 -2.67 5.37 -20.27
N ASN A 235 -2.82 6.39 -19.42
CA ASN A 235 -3.01 7.77 -19.80
C ASN A 235 -2.18 8.66 -18.86
N PHE A 236 -1.52 9.66 -19.39
CA PHE A 236 -0.68 10.54 -18.58
C PHE A 236 -0.97 12.02 -18.89
N TRP A 237 -1.71 12.65 -18.03
CA TRP A 237 -2.17 14.05 -17.95
C TRP A 237 -1.60 15.02 -18.99
N GLY A 238 -2.25 15.11 -20.16
CA GLY A 238 -1.87 16.03 -21.20
C GLY A 238 -0.51 15.75 -21.89
N VAL A 239 0.16 14.64 -21.50
CA VAL A 239 1.41 14.20 -22.14
C VAL A 239 1.14 13.17 -23.22
N TYR A 240 0.35 12.13 -22.92
CA TYR A 240 -0.10 11.14 -23.90
C TYR A 240 -1.42 10.48 -23.49
N THR A 241 -2.13 10.00 -24.48
CA THR A 241 -3.36 9.21 -24.36
C THR A 241 -3.05 7.72 -24.51
N VAL A 242 -4.06 6.86 -24.29
CA VAL A 242 -3.95 5.42 -24.55
C VAL A 242 -3.66 5.14 -26.03
N ASP A 243 -4.23 5.94 -26.94
CA ASP A 243 -4.00 5.79 -28.39
C ASP A 243 -2.56 6.15 -28.78
N ASP A 244 -1.99 7.24 -28.23
CA ASP A 244 -0.56 7.56 -28.38
C ASP A 244 0.35 6.44 -27.84
N LEU A 245 -0.01 5.88 -26.68
CA LEU A 245 0.73 4.75 -26.09
C LEU A 245 0.69 3.53 -27.01
N ALA A 246 -0.45 3.25 -27.64
CA ALA A 246 -0.56 2.15 -28.60
C ALA A 246 0.34 2.36 -29.82
N GLU A 247 0.46 3.58 -30.33
CA GLU A 247 1.39 3.90 -31.42
C GLU A 247 2.84 3.66 -31.02
N PHE A 248 3.24 4.12 -29.83
CA PHE A 248 4.56 3.88 -29.28
C PHE A 248 4.86 2.37 -29.15
N LEU A 249 3.94 1.61 -28.55
CA LEU A 249 4.11 0.16 -28.35
C LEU A 249 4.23 -0.58 -29.69
N LYS A 250 3.46 -0.19 -30.71
CA LYS A 250 3.60 -0.76 -32.05
C LYS A 250 4.95 -0.41 -32.69
N ALA A 251 5.45 0.79 -32.48
CA ALA A 251 6.78 1.20 -32.96
C ALA A 251 7.92 0.44 -32.25
N MET A 252 7.64 -0.15 -31.08
CA MET A 252 8.56 -0.95 -30.26
C MET A 252 8.28 -2.46 -30.38
N ASP A 253 7.49 -2.91 -31.35
CA ASP A 253 7.20 -4.34 -31.57
C ASP A 253 8.51 -5.11 -31.84
N GLY A 254 8.67 -6.28 -31.19
CA GLY A 254 9.91 -7.07 -31.22
C GLY A 254 11.05 -6.54 -30.33
N ILE A 255 10.85 -5.39 -29.65
CA ILE A 255 11.81 -4.78 -28.70
C ILE A 255 11.25 -4.93 -27.28
N ILE A 256 10.09 -4.32 -27.01
CA ILE A 256 9.39 -4.47 -25.72
C ILE A 256 8.57 -5.76 -25.75
N ASP A 257 8.84 -6.64 -24.81
CA ASP A 257 8.15 -7.94 -24.72
C ASP A 257 6.93 -7.87 -23.78
N ILE A 258 7.05 -7.16 -22.65
CA ILE A 258 6.02 -7.07 -21.59
C ILE A 258 5.72 -5.61 -21.29
N VAL A 259 4.45 -5.28 -21.24
CA VAL A 259 3.95 -3.96 -20.82
C VAL A 259 3.17 -4.13 -19.52
N VAL A 260 3.67 -3.54 -18.44
CA VAL A 260 3.01 -3.51 -17.14
C VAL A 260 2.21 -2.23 -17.04
N LEU A 261 0.88 -2.34 -17.13
CA LEU A 261 -0.02 -1.20 -17.03
C LEU A 261 -0.26 -0.84 -15.57
N ARG A 262 0.15 0.35 -15.18
CA ARG A 262 -0.28 1.00 -13.94
C ARG A 262 -1.48 1.89 -14.21
N ASP A 263 -2.24 2.13 -13.14
CA ASP A 263 -3.38 3.03 -13.20
C ASP A 263 -2.97 4.46 -13.57
N SER A 264 -3.84 5.14 -14.30
CA SER A 264 -3.59 6.51 -14.77
C SER A 264 -3.59 7.49 -13.61
N GLY A 265 -2.61 8.41 -13.66
CA GLY A 265 -2.46 9.49 -12.71
C GLY A 265 -1.67 9.15 -11.44
N LEU A 266 -0.98 10.16 -10.90
CA LEU A 266 -0.11 10.03 -9.73
C LEU A 266 -0.86 9.53 -8.48
N ALA A 267 -2.11 9.95 -8.28
CA ALA A 267 -2.93 9.54 -7.14
C ALA A 267 -3.28 8.05 -7.14
N ARG A 268 -3.26 7.39 -8.31
CA ARG A 268 -3.67 6.01 -8.50
C ARG A 268 -2.52 5.02 -8.71
N GLN A 269 -1.28 5.49 -8.85
CA GLN A 269 -0.12 4.62 -9.04
C GLN A 269 0.03 3.58 -7.93
N VAL A 270 -0.30 3.97 -6.69
CA VAL A 270 -0.38 3.05 -5.55
C VAL A 270 -1.79 3.14 -4.96
N PRO A 271 -2.74 2.31 -5.41
CA PRO A 271 -4.11 2.38 -4.96
C PRO A 271 -4.24 2.29 -3.44
N SER A 272 -5.04 3.19 -2.86
CA SER A 272 -5.40 3.19 -1.44
C SER A 272 -6.72 2.44 -1.22
N THR A 273 -7.14 2.35 0.04
CA THR A 273 -8.46 1.81 0.39
C THR A 273 -9.61 2.57 -0.27
N TYR A 274 -9.38 3.83 -0.68
CA TYR A 274 -10.41 4.69 -1.31
C TYR A 274 -10.42 4.60 -2.84
N THR A 275 -9.43 3.94 -3.46
CA THR A 275 -9.22 4.03 -4.92
C THR A 275 -10.24 3.19 -5.69
N TYR A 276 -10.52 1.97 -5.22
CA TYR A 276 -11.41 1.02 -5.88
C TYR A 276 -12.57 0.62 -4.99
N ARG A 277 -13.71 0.33 -5.60
CA ARG A 277 -14.93 -0.16 -4.90
C ARG A 277 -15.02 -1.67 -4.81
N GLY A 278 -14.03 -2.40 -5.32
CA GLY A 278 -13.98 -3.85 -5.35
C GLY A 278 -13.55 -4.40 -6.69
N ARG A 279 -14.02 -5.59 -7.00
CA ARG A 279 -13.70 -6.30 -8.25
C ARG A 279 -14.18 -5.52 -9.48
N GLY A 280 -13.40 -5.58 -10.56
CA GLY A 280 -13.74 -4.95 -11.84
C GLY A 280 -13.60 -3.42 -11.88
N ASP A 281 -13.38 -2.76 -10.77
CA ASP A 281 -13.27 -1.31 -10.69
C ASP A 281 -11.82 -0.83 -10.90
N HIS A 282 -11.18 -1.31 -11.98
CA HIS A 282 -9.80 -0.94 -12.32
C HIS A 282 -9.74 -0.27 -13.69
N GLU A 283 -9.19 0.94 -13.75
CA GLU A 283 -9.06 1.69 -14.99
C GLU A 283 -8.15 0.99 -16.01
N ASN A 284 -7.10 0.32 -15.54
CA ASN A 284 -6.18 -0.40 -16.42
C ASN A 284 -6.81 -1.61 -17.15
N ILE A 285 -7.96 -2.13 -16.70
CA ILE A 285 -8.76 -3.10 -17.47
C ILE A 285 -9.28 -2.45 -18.77
N ARG A 286 -9.81 -1.23 -18.66
CA ARG A 286 -10.31 -0.47 -19.84
C ARG A 286 -9.16 -0.11 -20.77
N THR A 287 -8.04 0.32 -20.21
CA THR A 287 -6.80 0.60 -20.94
C THR A 287 -6.31 -0.62 -21.70
N ALA A 288 -6.24 -1.79 -21.06
CA ALA A 288 -5.79 -3.03 -21.69
C ALA A 288 -6.70 -3.43 -22.87
N ARG A 289 -8.02 -3.38 -22.67
CA ARG A 289 -8.99 -3.63 -23.74
C ARG A 289 -8.76 -2.70 -24.94
N ARG A 290 -8.56 -1.41 -24.68
CA ARG A 290 -8.31 -0.42 -25.73
C ARG A 290 -7.00 -0.69 -26.48
N LEU A 291 -5.93 -1.05 -25.77
CA LEU A 291 -4.66 -1.43 -26.41
C LEU A 291 -4.80 -2.68 -27.30
N ARG A 292 -5.57 -3.68 -26.86
CA ARG A 292 -5.89 -4.88 -27.69
C ARG A 292 -6.69 -4.51 -28.93
N GLU A 293 -7.72 -3.67 -28.81
CA GLU A 293 -8.50 -3.15 -29.93
C GLU A 293 -7.63 -2.41 -30.96
N LEU A 294 -6.63 -1.68 -30.46
CA LEU A 294 -5.66 -0.95 -31.29
C LEU A 294 -4.56 -1.86 -31.88
N GLY A 295 -4.56 -3.17 -31.57
CA GLY A 295 -3.65 -4.16 -32.15
C GLY A 295 -2.27 -4.24 -31.52
N VAL A 296 -2.12 -3.83 -30.24
CA VAL A 296 -0.90 -4.01 -29.46
C VAL A 296 -0.67 -5.51 -29.20
N LYS A 297 0.53 -6.01 -29.53
CA LYS A 297 0.86 -7.44 -29.51
C LYS A 297 1.67 -7.88 -28.29
N GLN A 298 2.34 -6.95 -27.61
CA GLN A 298 3.13 -7.21 -26.42
C GLN A 298 2.29 -7.93 -25.35
N VAL A 299 2.94 -8.71 -24.50
CA VAL A 299 2.32 -9.27 -23.29
C VAL A 299 1.85 -8.13 -22.42
N ILE A 300 0.56 -8.08 -22.08
CA ILE A 300 -0.02 -7.07 -21.20
C ILE A 300 -0.13 -7.65 -19.78
N SER A 301 0.51 -6.98 -18.83
CA SER A 301 0.44 -7.28 -17.40
C SER A 301 -0.29 -6.15 -16.66
N LEU A 302 -1.32 -6.47 -15.87
CA LEU A 302 -2.06 -5.49 -15.10
C LEU A 302 -1.46 -5.33 -13.69
N ASN A 303 -1.25 -4.09 -13.28
CA ASN A 303 -0.74 -3.75 -11.96
C ASN A 303 -1.74 -2.90 -11.17
N GLY A 304 -1.76 -3.08 -9.85
CA GLY A 304 -2.49 -2.23 -8.91
C GLY A 304 -3.86 -2.73 -8.49
N GLY A 305 -4.01 -3.09 -7.22
CA GLY A 305 -5.29 -3.36 -6.58
C GLY A 305 -5.85 -4.77 -6.73
N PHE A 306 -5.36 -5.59 -7.65
CA PHE A 306 -5.82 -6.97 -7.83
C PHE A 306 -5.48 -7.85 -6.64
N GLN A 307 -6.48 -8.48 -6.05
CA GLN A 307 -6.38 -9.31 -4.84
C GLN A 307 -7.07 -10.68 -4.96
N TYR A 308 -7.78 -10.91 -6.07
CA TYR A 308 -8.63 -12.09 -6.23
C TYR A 308 -8.13 -12.96 -7.39
N PRO A 309 -7.64 -14.19 -7.12
CA PRO A 309 -7.16 -15.08 -8.17
C PRO A 309 -8.23 -15.44 -9.23
N ASP A 310 -9.49 -15.53 -8.83
CA ASP A 310 -10.61 -15.79 -9.74
C ASP A 310 -10.87 -14.60 -10.69
N GLU A 311 -10.80 -13.35 -10.23
CA GLU A 311 -10.87 -12.18 -11.10
C GLU A 311 -9.71 -12.14 -12.10
N MET A 312 -8.50 -12.47 -11.62
CA MET A 312 -7.32 -12.54 -12.49
C MET A 312 -7.47 -13.61 -13.56
N GLU A 313 -7.98 -14.78 -13.19
CA GLU A 313 -8.25 -15.90 -14.11
C GLU A 313 -9.22 -15.49 -15.21
N GLU A 314 -10.36 -14.89 -14.83
CA GLU A 314 -11.39 -14.42 -15.76
C GLU A 314 -10.85 -13.40 -16.78
N LEU A 315 -10.03 -12.46 -16.33
CA LEU A 315 -9.45 -11.44 -17.20
C LEU A 315 -8.45 -12.00 -18.21
N ILE A 316 -7.68 -13.03 -17.81
CA ILE A 316 -6.79 -13.75 -18.75
C ILE A 316 -7.63 -14.57 -19.72
N GLU A 317 -8.62 -15.31 -19.26
CA GLU A 317 -9.51 -16.12 -20.10
C GLU A 317 -10.23 -15.27 -21.15
N GLN A 318 -10.66 -14.07 -20.78
CA GLN A 318 -11.28 -13.10 -21.69
C GLN A 318 -10.28 -12.44 -22.65
N GLY A 319 -8.98 -12.69 -22.54
CA GLY A 319 -7.94 -12.08 -23.38
C GLY A 319 -7.73 -10.58 -23.12
N VAL A 320 -8.19 -10.07 -21.97
CA VAL A 320 -7.99 -8.66 -21.58
C VAL A 320 -6.52 -8.40 -21.31
N CYS A 321 -5.86 -9.33 -20.61
CA CYS A 321 -4.45 -9.29 -20.29
C CYS A 321 -3.85 -10.70 -20.32
N ASP A 322 -2.54 -10.78 -20.20
CA ASP A 322 -1.81 -12.06 -20.18
C ASP A 322 -1.25 -12.37 -18.80
N MET A 323 -0.99 -11.35 -17.99
CA MET A 323 -0.31 -11.46 -16.71
C MET A 323 -0.83 -10.42 -15.70
N PHE A 324 -0.39 -10.60 -14.47
CA PHE A 324 -0.58 -9.64 -13.37
C PHE A 324 0.73 -9.35 -12.65
N ALA A 325 0.95 -8.08 -12.33
CA ALA A 325 2.06 -7.62 -11.50
C ALA A 325 1.52 -7.26 -10.10
N VAL A 326 1.80 -8.10 -9.11
CA VAL A 326 1.14 -8.09 -7.79
C VAL A 326 2.16 -7.94 -6.68
N ALA A 327 2.15 -6.81 -5.95
CA ALA A 327 3.04 -6.59 -4.80
C ALA A 327 2.32 -6.79 -3.46
N ARG A 328 1.36 -5.92 -3.15
CA ARG A 328 0.78 -5.86 -1.80
C ARG A 328 0.00 -7.11 -1.36
N PRO A 329 -0.72 -7.82 -2.23
CA PRO A 329 -1.29 -9.13 -1.88
C PRO A 329 -0.23 -10.14 -1.46
N LEU A 330 0.93 -10.19 -2.15
CA LEU A 330 2.05 -11.06 -1.78
C LEU A 330 2.73 -10.61 -0.49
N LEU A 331 2.75 -9.29 -0.19
CA LEU A 331 3.19 -8.77 1.11
C LEU A 331 2.23 -9.15 2.24
N ALA A 332 0.93 -9.10 1.97
CA ALA A 332 -0.08 -9.49 2.94
C ALA A 332 -0.07 -11.01 3.18
N ASP A 333 0.13 -11.78 2.12
CA ASP A 333 0.18 -13.25 2.16
C ASP A 333 1.24 -13.80 1.19
N PRO A 334 2.45 -14.14 1.66
CA PRO A 334 3.48 -14.73 0.81
C PRO A 334 3.07 -16.04 0.13
N GLU A 335 2.13 -16.79 0.73
CA GLU A 335 1.61 -18.04 0.18
C GLU A 335 0.42 -17.84 -0.81
N PHE A 336 0.13 -16.61 -1.22
CA PHE A 336 -1.00 -16.25 -2.09
C PHE A 336 -1.16 -17.20 -3.28
N LEU A 337 -0.10 -17.39 -4.09
CA LEU A 337 -0.14 -18.27 -5.27
C LEU A 337 -0.22 -19.76 -4.89
N GLN A 338 0.42 -20.15 -3.79
CA GLN A 338 0.36 -21.52 -3.31
C GLN A 338 -1.06 -21.88 -2.84
N LYS A 339 -1.71 -20.99 -2.09
CA LYS A 339 -3.10 -21.14 -1.66
C LYS A 339 -4.06 -21.17 -2.85
N ALA A 340 -3.86 -20.28 -3.83
CA ALA A 340 -4.63 -20.29 -5.07
C ALA A 340 -4.49 -21.64 -5.80
N ARG A 341 -3.27 -22.16 -5.96
CA ARG A 341 -3.01 -23.45 -6.59
C ARG A 341 -3.71 -24.62 -5.88
N GLN A 342 -3.86 -24.53 -4.56
CA GLN A 342 -4.54 -25.52 -3.73
C GLN A 342 -6.06 -25.31 -3.65
N GLY A 343 -6.61 -24.28 -4.28
CA GLY A 343 -8.04 -23.94 -4.19
C GLY A 343 -8.45 -23.35 -2.84
N ARG A 344 -7.49 -22.91 -2.03
CA ARG A 344 -7.68 -22.40 -0.67
C ARG A 344 -7.81 -20.86 -0.65
N LEU A 345 -8.73 -20.33 -1.45
CA LEU A 345 -8.91 -18.87 -1.57
C LEU A 345 -9.29 -18.19 -0.26
N GLU A 346 -10.10 -18.88 0.52
CA GLU A 346 -10.57 -18.37 1.80
C GLU A 346 -9.47 -18.21 2.85
N ASP A 347 -8.33 -18.90 2.63
CA ASP A 347 -7.17 -18.82 3.49
C ASP A 347 -6.22 -17.68 3.10
N ILE A 348 -6.40 -17.08 1.92
CA ILE A 348 -5.58 -15.96 1.47
C ILE A 348 -5.87 -14.73 2.35
N ARG A 349 -4.85 -14.24 3.03
CA ARG A 349 -4.94 -13.03 3.86
C ARG A 349 -5.03 -11.79 2.96
N PRO A 350 -6.16 -11.05 3.01
CA PRO A 350 -6.33 -9.92 2.10
C PRO A 350 -5.50 -8.71 2.53
N CYS A 351 -5.00 -7.96 1.54
CA CYS A 351 -4.41 -6.65 1.75
C CYS A 351 -5.49 -5.62 2.04
N ILE A 352 -5.32 -4.79 3.06
CA ILE A 352 -6.26 -3.70 3.40
C ILE A 352 -5.96 -2.37 2.69
N SER A 353 -5.05 -2.36 1.74
CA SER A 353 -4.66 -1.19 0.92
C SER A 353 -4.32 0.08 1.72
N CYS A 354 -3.84 -0.07 2.95
CA CYS A 354 -3.51 1.03 3.87
C CYS A 354 -2.25 1.82 3.47
N LYS A 355 -1.55 1.44 2.41
CA LYS A 355 -0.29 2.05 1.93
C LYS A 355 0.88 2.09 2.93
N ARG A 356 0.79 1.42 4.06
CA ARG A 356 1.86 1.45 5.07
C ARG A 356 3.19 0.92 4.55
N CYS A 357 3.16 -0.16 3.78
CA CYS A 357 4.35 -0.71 3.12
C CYS A 357 5.02 0.28 2.15
N HIS A 358 4.26 1.18 1.54
CA HIS A 358 4.78 2.24 0.66
C HIS A 358 5.26 3.46 1.46
N GLY A 359 4.56 3.86 2.53
CA GLY A 359 4.90 5.00 3.37
C GLY A 359 6.21 4.81 4.13
N ASN A 360 6.53 3.59 4.52
CA ASN A 360 7.74 3.25 5.29
C ASN A 360 9.06 3.38 4.52
N MET A 361 9.03 3.71 3.23
CA MET A 361 10.26 4.05 2.49
C MET A 361 11.04 5.21 3.13
N ARG A 362 10.44 5.96 4.05
CA ARG A 362 11.04 7.15 4.70
C ARG A 362 11.07 7.08 6.22
N ALA A 363 10.49 6.06 6.83
CA ALA A 363 10.41 5.92 8.28
C ALA A 363 11.23 4.73 8.77
N PRO A 364 11.99 4.86 9.87
CA PRO A 364 12.84 3.79 10.40
C PRO A 364 12.06 2.69 11.13
N TRP A 365 10.76 2.56 10.90
CA TRP A 365 9.91 1.63 11.61
C TRP A 365 9.87 0.27 10.89
N LEU A 366 10.28 -0.76 11.58
CA LEU A 366 10.42 -2.13 11.08
C LEU A 366 9.11 -2.83 10.69
N ASN A 367 7.97 -2.20 10.83
CA ASN A 367 6.67 -2.83 10.61
C ASN A 367 6.03 -2.38 9.34
N VAL A 368 6.03 -3.23 8.39
CA VAL A 368 5.75 -2.93 7.02
C VAL A 368 4.33 -3.22 6.62
N CYS A 369 3.76 -4.31 7.09
CA CYS A 369 2.40 -4.70 6.73
C CYS A 369 1.49 -4.66 7.94
N SER A 370 0.29 -4.06 7.78
CA SER A 370 -0.70 -3.98 8.84
C SER A 370 -1.35 -5.32 9.16
N VAL A 371 -1.36 -6.26 8.22
CA VAL A 371 -2.05 -7.55 8.38
C VAL A 371 -1.09 -8.74 8.50
N ASN A 372 0.16 -8.58 8.04
CA ASN A 372 1.21 -9.59 8.15
C ASN A 372 2.30 -9.13 9.12
N PRO A 373 2.35 -9.69 10.35
CA PRO A 373 3.33 -9.27 11.35
C PRO A 373 4.74 -9.79 11.09
N LEU A 374 4.90 -10.78 10.20
CA LEU A 374 6.16 -11.48 9.95
C LEU A 374 6.97 -10.89 8.81
N ILE A 375 6.39 -10.04 7.98
CA ILE A 375 7.03 -9.62 6.74
C ILE A 375 8.43 -9.06 6.96
N GLY A 376 9.39 -9.64 6.23
CA GLY A 376 10.78 -9.24 6.28
C GLY A 376 11.58 -9.71 7.50
N ASP A 377 10.91 -10.40 8.41
CA ASP A 377 11.51 -10.95 9.63
C ASP A 377 11.27 -12.46 9.75
N ASP A 378 10.69 -13.10 8.74
CA ASP A 378 10.18 -14.48 8.84
C ASP A 378 11.26 -15.45 9.35
N GLU A 379 12.45 -15.43 8.79
CA GLU A 379 13.54 -16.31 9.25
C GLU A 379 14.09 -15.89 10.60
N ARG A 380 14.25 -14.59 10.84
CA ARG A 380 14.74 -14.10 12.13
C ARG A 380 13.75 -14.42 13.23
N ILE A 381 12.46 -14.17 13.00
CA ILE A 381 11.42 -14.48 13.97
C ILE A 381 11.27 -15.98 14.13
N ALA A 382 11.33 -16.77 13.07
CA ALA A 382 11.30 -18.23 13.19
C ALA A 382 12.43 -18.78 14.09
N ARG A 383 13.60 -18.14 14.10
CA ARG A 383 14.70 -18.49 15.02
C ARG A 383 14.45 -18.00 16.45
N LEU A 384 13.70 -16.89 16.61
CA LEU A 384 13.42 -16.27 17.91
C LEU A 384 12.13 -16.78 18.55
N ILE A 385 11.21 -17.32 17.74
CA ILE A 385 9.98 -17.92 18.24
C ILE A 385 10.37 -19.23 18.94
N PRO A 386 10.20 -19.35 20.25
CA PRO A 386 10.40 -20.63 20.90
C PRO A 386 9.44 -21.66 20.30
N PRO A 387 9.85 -22.93 20.20
CA PRO A 387 8.91 -24.00 19.86
C PRO A 387 7.67 -23.86 20.74
N ALA A 388 6.49 -24.15 20.18
CA ALA A 388 5.28 -24.17 20.99
C ALA A 388 5.51 -25.10 22.20
N GLY A 389 5.36 -24.57 23.38
CA GLY A 389 5.39 -25.34 24.63
C GLY A 389 4.17 -26.30 24.70
N PRO A 390 3.92 -26.92 25.86
CA PRO A 390 2.72 -27.72 26.06
C PRO A 390 1.47 -26.88 25.77
N SER A 391 0.42 -27.52 25.27
CA SER A 391 -0.86 -26.85 25.01
C SER A 391 -1.39 -26.19 26.28
N ARG A 392 -1.80 -24.93 26.17
CA ARG A 392 -2.37 -24.13 27.27
C ARG A 392 -3.81 -23.79 26.98
N ASN A 393 -4.58 -23.59 28.07
CA ASN A 393 -5.92 -23.01 27.98
C ASN A 393 -5.83 -21.49 28.07
N VAL A 394 -6.14 -20.79 27.00
CA VAL A 394 -5.99 -19.34 26.88
C VAL A 394 -7.36 -18.67 26.82
N ALA A 395 -7.59 -17.69 27.69
CA ALA A 395 -8.71 -16.78 27.58
C ALA A 395 -8.29 -15.53 26.80
N VAL A 396 -9.06 -15.13 25.81
CA VAL A 396 -8.93 -13.85 25.11
C VAL A 396 -10.15 -12.99 25.41
N VAL A 397 -9.93 -11.77 25.92
CA VAL A 397 -11.02 -10.86 26.30
C VAL A 397 -11.16 -9.77 25.28
N GLY A 398 -12.28 -9.77 24.54
CA GLY A 398 -12.62 -8.85 23.47
C GLY A 398 -12.44 -9.44 22.08
N GLY A 399 -13.51 -9.41 21.27
CA GLY A 399 -13.59 -9.94 19.90
C GLY A 399 -13.23 -8.93 18.80
N GLY A 400 -12.48 -7.88 19.14
CA GLY A 400 -11.93 -6.92 18.18
C GLY A 400 -10.78 -7.51 17.36
N PRO A 401 -10.17 -6.72 16.44
CA PRO A 401 -9.10 -7.21 15.57
C PRO A 401 -7.88 -7.74 16.34
N ALA A 402 -7.56 -7.14 17.48
CA ALA A 402 -6.48 -7.63 18.34
C ALA A 402 -6.81 -8.98 18.99
N GLY A 403 -8.01 -9.11 19.53
CA GLY A 403 -8.42 -10.37 20.18
C GLY A 403 -8.55 -11.51 19.19
N LEU A 404 -9.20 -11.28 18.05
CA LEU A 404 -9.29 -12.28 16.97
C LEU A 404 -7.88 -12.70 16.49
N ARG A 405 -6.97 -11.74 16.33
CA ARG A 405 -5.58 -12.06 15.92
C ARG A 405 -4.84 -12.83 16.99
N ALA A 406 -4.95 -12.45 18.26
CA ALA A 406 -4.36 -13.18 19.38
C ALA A 406 -4.89 -14.60 19.47
N ALA A 407 -6.22 -14.76 19.36
CA ALA A 407 -6.85 -16.07 19.38
C ALA A 407 -6.36 -16.97 18.24
N LEU A 408 -6.30 -16.44 17.03
CA LEU A 408 -5.75 -17.16 15.86
C LEU A 408 -4.31 -17.60 16.08
N GLU A 409 -3.43 -16.69 16.53
CA GLU A 409 -2.03 -17.02 16.76
C GLU A 409 -1.83 -18.06 17.86
N CYS A 410 -2.60 -17.98 18.95
CA CYS A 410 -2.59 -18.99 19.99
C CYS A 410 -3.02 -20.36 19.47
N ARG A 411 -4.06 -20.41 18.62
CA ARG A 411 -4.50 -21.67 17.98
C ARG A 411 -3.42 -22.25 17.06
N LEU A 412 -2.81 -21.41 16.22
CA LEU A 412 -1.72 -21.84 15.33
C LEU A 412 -0.50 -22.37 16.10
N ARG A 413 -0.34 -21.95 17.35
CA ARG A 413 0.71 -22.45 18.27
C ARG A 413 0.27 -23.69 19.08
N GLY A 414 -0.94 -24.22 18.85
CA GLY A 414 -1.43 -25.45 19.48
C GLY A 414 -2.14 -25.27 20.83
N HIS A 415 -2.44 -24.04 21.25
CA HIS A 415 -3.18 -23.77 22.47
C HIS A 415 -4.68 -23.94 22.29
N SER A 416 -5.41 -24.24 23.36
CA SER A 416 -6.87 -24.18 23.39
C SER A 416 -7.31 -22.76 23.71
N VAL A 417 -8.24 -22.18 22.93
CA VAL A 417 -8.60 -20.77 23.06
C VAL A 417 -10.10 -20.58 23.23
N THR A 418 -10.47 -19.82 24.27
CA THR A 418 -11.82 -19.27 24.45
C THR A 418 -11.76 -17.75 24.34
N LEU A 419 -12.50 -17.19 23.40
CA LEU A 419 -12.62 -15.75 23.19
C LEU A 419 -13.97 -15.27 23.72
N TYR A 420 -13.94 -14.29 24.61
CA TYR A 420 -15.09 -13.62 25.19
C TYR A 420 -15.39 -12.31 24.48
N GLU A 421 -16.61 -12.12 24.02
CA GLU A 421 -17.10 -10.88 23.43
C GLU A 421 -18.43 -10.48 24.10
N LYS A 422 -18.50 -9.26 24.62
CA LYS A 422 -19.66 -8.74 25.33
C LYS A 422 -20.86 -8.44 24.44
N THR A 423 -20.64 -8.28 23.14
CA THR A 423 -21.67 -7.99 22.13
C THR A 423 -22.07 -9.26 21.37
N ASP A 424 -23.03 -9.12 20.47
CA ASP A 424 -23.50 -10.18 19.56
C ASP A 424 -22.70 -10.25 18.25
N TYR A 425 -21.61 -9.45 18.10
CA TYR A 425 -20.82 -9.38 16.87
C TYR A 425 -19.31 -9.36 17.14
N LEU A 426 -18.55 -9.87 16.17
CA LEU A 426 -17.08 -9.85 16.14
C LEU A 426 -16.55 -8.72 15.27
N GLY A 427 -15.30 -8.31 15.51
CA GLY A 427 -14.59 -7.28 14.76
C GLY A 427 -14.42 -5.96 15.51
N GLY A 428 -15.07 -5.77 16.66
CA GLY A 428 -14.91 -4.55 17.46
C GLY A 428 -15.10 -3.27 16.66
N LEU A 429 -14.16 -2.32 16.79
CA LEU A 429 -14.23 -1.04 16.05
C LEU A 429 -14.08 -1.16 14.53
N LEU A 430 -13.58 -2.29 13.99
CA LEU A 430 -13.59 -2.50 12.53
C LEU A 430 -15.00 -2.55 11.96
N ARG A 431 -16.02 -2.96 12.73
CA ARG A 431 -17.42 -2.91 12.32
C ARG A 431 -17.85 -1.50 11.92
N HIS A 432 -17.33 -0.49 12.61
CA HIS A 432 -17.61 0.91 12.31
C HIS A 432 -16.76 1.42 11.16
N ALA A 433 -15.48 1.03 11.13
CA ALA A 433 -14.56 1.47 10.08
C ALA A 433 -14.90 0.88 8.71
N ASP A 434 -15.43 -0.34 8.63
CA ASP A 434 -15.75 -1.05 7.39
C ASP A 434 -17.22 -0.89 6.94
N TYR A 435 -18.01 -0.10 7.65
CA TYR A 435 -19.38 0.23 7.28
C TYR A 435 -19.48 0.97 5.96
N TYR A 436 -18.48 1.82 5.68
CA TYR A 436 -18.44 2.65 4.49
C TYR A 436 -18.04 1.84 3.25
N ASP A 437 -18.73 2.04 2.13
CA ASP A 437 -18.52 1.28 0.88
C ASP A 437 -17.07 1.33 0.39
N PHE A 438 -16.38 2.46 0.57
CA PHE A 438 -14.98 2.62 0.18
C PHE A 438 -13.98 1.89 1.12
N LYS A 439 -14.46 1.31 2.23
CA LYS A 439 -13.63 0.52 3.18
C LYS A 439 -13.75 -1.00 2.98
N TRP A 440 -14.14 -1.45 1.81
CA TRP A 440 -14.34 -2.86 1.49
C TRP A 440 -13.15 -3.77 1.84
N CYS A 441 -11.91 -3.24 1.72
CA CYS A 441 -10.70 -3.99 2.11
C CYS A 441 -10.68 -4.35 3.60
N LEU A 442 -11.13 -3.45 4.49
CA LEU A 442 -11.24 -3.71 5.92
C LEU A 442 -12.33 -4.75 6.21
N LYS A 443 -13.47 -4.66 5.50
CA LYS A 443 -14.55 -5.64 5.61
C LYS A 443 -14.06 -7.04 5.23
N ASN A 444 -13.30 -7.16 4.13
CA ASN A 444 -12.71 -8.42 3.71
C ASN A 444 -11.75 -8.98 4.75
N TYR A 445 -10.87 -8.14 5.30
CA TYR A 445 -9.92 -8.56 6.33
C TYR A 445 -10.62 -9.01 7.62
N LYS A 446 -11.63 -8.27 8.08
CA LYS A 446 -12.43 -8.66 9.24
C LYS A 446 -13.09 -10.03 9.03
N SER A 447 -13.73 -10.22 7.89
CA SER A 447 -14.41 -11.48 7.54
C SER A 447 -13.40 -12.64 7.41
N TRP A 448 -12.23 -12.40 6.85
CA TRP A 448 -11.16 -13.38 6.78
C TRP A 448 -10.69 -13.77 8.19
N LEU A 449 -10.43 -12.80 9.05
CA LEU A 449 -9.90 -13.04 10.40
C LEU A 449 -10.87 -13.84 11.26
N ILE A 450 -12.17 -13.52 11.19
CA ILE A 450 -13.23 -14.28 11.89
C ILE A 450 -13.25 -15.73 11.37
N ARG A 451 -13.29 -15.91 10.05
CA ARG A 451 -13.32 -17.24 9.43
C ARG A 451 -12.09 -18.08 9.77
N GLN A 452 -10.89 -17.49 9.83
CA GLN A 452 -9.70 -18.22 10.25
C GLN A 452 -9.79 -18.66 11.71
N CYS A 453 -10.32 -17.82 12.61
CA CYS A 453 -10.56 -18.21 14.00
C CYS A 453 -11.56 -19.38 14.11
N GLU A 454 -12.64 -19.34 13.35
CA GLU A 454 -13.64 -20.44 13.29
C GLU A 454 -12.99 -21.73 12.78
N LYS A 455 -12.26 -21.67 11.69
CA LYS A 455 -11.55 -22.78 11.05
C LYS A 455 -10.55 -23.44 12.00
N GLU A 456 -9.79 -22.65 12.75
CA GLU A 456 -8.81 -23.13 13.72
C GLU A 456 -9.44 -23.56 15.06
N GLY A 457 -10.77 -23.48 15.20
CA GLY A 457 -11.50 -23.97 16.36
C GLY A 457 -11.40 -23.08 17.60
N VAL A 458 -11.39 -21.77 17.42
CA VAL A 458 -11.57 -20.82 18.55
C VAL A 458 -12.97 -20.96 19.10
N VAL A 459 -13.11 -21.12 20.41
CA VAL A 459 -14.41 -21.16 21.10
C VAL A 459 -14.85 -19.73 21.39
N PHE A 460 -15.94 -19.29 20.75
CA PHE A 460 -16.51 -17.96 20.97
C PHE A 460 -17.55 -17.98 22.07
N ARG A 461 -17.44 -17.07 23.05
CA ARG A 461 -18.43 -16.75 24.09
C ARG A 461 -18.99 -15.35 23.78
N MET A 462 -19.98 -15.32 22.88
CA MET A 462 -20.68 -14.10 22.50
C MET A 462 -21.67 -13.65 23.56
N ASN A 463 -22.05 -12.37 23.57
CA ASN A 463 -22.96 -11.77 24.58
C ASN A 463 -22.48 -12.05 26.00
N THR A 464 -21.18 -12.17 26.21
CA THR A 464 -20.56 -12.57 27.48
C THR A 464 -19.46 -11.58 27.85
N GLU A 465 -19.74 -10.73 28.82
CA GLU A 465 -18.74 -9.85 29.40
C GLU A 465 -17.84 -10.66 30.33
N ALA A 466 -16.56 -10.77 29.98
CA ALA A 466 -15.59 -11.39 30.86
C ALA A 466 -15.24 -10.46 32.03
N THR A 467 -15.16 -11.04 33.22
CA THR A 467 -14.65 -10.36 34.43
C THR A 467 -13.42 -11.09 34.96
N PRO A 468 -12.57 -10.45 35.77
CA PRO A 468 -11.44 -11.14 36.43
C PRO A 468 -11.87 -12.39 37.20
N GLU A 469 -13.04 -12.33 37.81
CA GLU A 469 -13.66 -13.46 38.56
C GLU A 469 -14.01 -14.62 37.63
N SER A 470 -14.64 -14.32 36.49
CA SER A 470 -15.03 -15.34 35.51
C SER A 470 -13.81 -16.02 34.87
N ILE A 471 -12.73 -15.26 34.64
CA ILE A 471 -11.48 -15.81 34.11
C ILE A 471 -10.80 -16.71 35.15
N ARG A 472 -10.72 -16.28 36.44
CA ARG A 472 -10.21 -17.13 37.52
C ARG A 472 -11.03 -18.43 37.68
N ALA A 473 -12.34 -18.32 37.66
CA ALA A 473 -13.23 -19.48 37.77
C ALA A 473 -13.11 -20.45 36.58
N GLY A 474 -12.70 -19.93 35.41
CA GLY A 474 -12.50 -20.72 34.20
C GLY A 474 -11.21 -21.56 34.21
N GLY A 475 -10.30 -21.32 35.15
CA GLY A 475 -9.04 -22.08 35.27
C GLY A 475 -8.09 -21.99 34.07
N TYR A 476 -8.02 -20.84 33.45
CA TYR A 476 -7.13 -20.58 32.30
C TYR A 476 -5.66 -20.49 32.75
N ASP A 477 -4.76 -20.98 31.90
CA ASP A 477 -3.31 -20.86 32.07
C ASP A 477 -2.81 -19.45 31.73
N ALA A 478 -3.49 -18.79 30.77
CA ALA A 478 -3.14 -17.46 30.32
C ALA A 478 -4.39 -16.62 29.98
N VAL A 479 -4.29 -15.31 30.15
CA VAL A 479 -5.28 -14.36 29.69
C VAL A 479 -4.65 -13.26 28.85
N ILE A 480 -5.23 -12.97 27.68
CA ILE A 480 -4.86 -11.85 26.83
C ILE A 480 -6.02 -10.84 26.82
N ALA A 481 -5.83 -9.70 27.47
CA ALA A 481 -6.83 -8.64 27.53
C ALA A 481 -6.72 -7.74 26.28
N CYS A 482 -7.77 -7.78 25.44
CA CYS A 482 -7.92 -7.03 24.20
C CYS A 482 -9.15 -6.11 24.26
N CYS A 483 -9.29 -5.36 25.36
CA CYS A 483 -10.48 -4.56 25.67
C CYS A 483 -10.70 -3.39 24.71
N GLY A 484 -9.67 -3.00 23.95
CA GLY A 484 -9.77 -2.00 22.90
C GLY A 484 -9.86 -0.56 23.42
N SER A 485 -10.70 0.24 22.77
CA SER A 485 -10.98 1.65 23.08
C SER A 485 -12.45 1.98 22.90
N GLU A 486 -12.88 3.09 23.45
CA GLU A 486 -14.24 3.62 23.30
C GLU A 486 -14.21 5.04 22.74
N GLY A 487 -15.33 5.49 22.15
CA GLY A 487 -15.45 6.84 21.61
C GLY A 487 -15.26 7.90 22.71
N PHE A 488 -14.37 8.84 22.48
CA PHE A 488 -14.16 9.97 23.38
C PHE A 488 -15.11 11.12 23.02
N ILE A 489 -15.82 11.63 24.00
CA ILE A 489 -16.67 12.81 23.85
C ILE A 489 -15.92 13.98 24.49
N PRO A 490 -15.54 15.00 23.69
CA PRO A 490 -14.85 16.17 24.22
C PRO A 490 -15.79 16.99 25.14
N ASP A 491 -15.21 17.69 26.08
CA ASP A 491 -15.92 18.64 26.94
C ASP A 491 -16.22 19.91 26.14
N ILE A 492 -17.37 19.92 25.47
CA ILE A 492 -17.91 21.05 24.73
C ILE A 492 -19.27 21.39 25.35
N ASP A 493 -19.47 22.64 25.65
CA ASP A 493 -20.71 23.13 26.23
C ASP A 493 -21.94 22.76 25.37
N GLY A 494 -23.02 22.33 26.03
CA GLY A 494 -24.26 21.91 25.36
C GLY A 494 -24.33 20.46 24.91
N ILE A 495 -23.26 19.65 25.01
CA ILE A 495 -23.33 18.20 24.72
C ILE A 495 -24.14 17.46 25.79
N PHE A 496 -23.97 17.85 27.03
CA PHE A 496 -24.67 17.23 28.15
C PHE A 496 -25.69 18.19 28.76
N ALA A 497 -26.87 17.67 29.10
CA ALA A 497 -27.87 18.37 29.88
C ALA A 497 -27.41 18.52 31.35
N PRO A 498 -28.05 19.41 32.15
CA PRO A 498 -27.69 19.62 33.56
C PRO A 498 -27.76 18.37 34.45
N ASP A 499 -28.52 17.34 34.05
CA ASP A 499 -28.61 16.05 34.71
C ASP A 499 -27.51 15.06 34.30
N GLY A 500 -26.58 15.47 33.43
CA GLY A 500 -25.50 14.65 32.90
C GLY A 500 -25.89 13.73 31.74
N SER A 501 -27.15 13.73 31.31
CA SER A 501 -27.57 12.99 30.12
C SER A 501 -27.13 13.70 28.84
N ARG A 502 -26.85 12.94 27.79
CA ARG A 502 -26.49 13.54 26.49
C ARG A 502 -27.72 14.11 25.81
N VAL A 503 -27.56 15.29 25.24
CA VAL A 503 -28.65 15.98 24.52
C VAL A 503 -29.04 15.15 23.26
N PRO A 504 -30.36 14.90 23.05
CA PRO A 504 -30.83 14.17 21.86
C PRO A 504 -30.36 14.83 20.55
N GLY A 505 -30.06 14.01 19.53
CA GLY A 505 -29.58 14.48 18.23
C GLY A 505 -28.06 14.70 18.14
N ILE A 506 -27.33 14.54 19.24
CA ILE A 506 -25.86 14.56 19.29
C ILE A 506 -25.38 13.11 19.36
N LEU A 507 -24.70 12.64 18.30
CA LEU A 507 -24.16 11.31 18.18
C LEU A 507 -22.62 11.33 18.20
N THR A 508 -22.00 10.33 18.76
CA THR A 508 -20.59 10.07 18.46
C THR A 508 -20.45 9.46 17.08
N GLN A 509 -19.24 9.48 16.52
CA GLN A 509 -18.95 8.81 15.27
C GLN A 509 -19.37 7.32 15.28
N ILE A 510 -19.05 6.61 16.37
CA ILE A 510 -19.37 5.18 16.50
C ILE A 510 -20.89 4.95 16.51
N GLU A 511 -21.64 5.80 17.21
CA GLU A 511 -23.08 5.70 17.29
C GLU A 511 -23.80 6.10 16.01
N SER A 512 -23.20 6.91 15.16
CA SER A 512 -23.77 7.32 13.87
C SER A 512 -23.79 6.19 12.84
N VAL A 513 -22.93 5.18 13.03
CA VAL A 513 -22.82 4.06 12.08
C VAL A 513 -24.08 3.20 12.09
N GLY A 514 -24.67 3.02 10.90
CA GLY A 514 -25.91 2.25 10.73
C GLY A 514 -27.19 3.01 11.10
N ARG A 515 -27.09 4.31 11.41
CA ARG A 515 -28.22 5.16 11.78
C ARG A 515 -28.47 6.28 10.77
N ASP A 516 -28.12 6.07 9.50
CA ASP A 516 -28.22 7.07 8.43
C ASP A 516 -29.63 7.70 8.31
N ASP A 517 -30.67 6.87 8.55
CA ASP A 517 -32.08 7.32 8.48
C ASP A 517 -32.50 8.20 9.68
N GLU A 518 -31.82 8.06 10.81
CA GLU A 518 -32.07 8.88 12.00
C GLU A 518 -31.33 10.23 11.97
N ILE A 519 -30.28 10.31 11.13
CA ILE A 519 -29.50 11.53 10.95
C ILE A 519 -30.24 12.45 10.00
N GLY A 520 -30.49 13.70 10.41
CA GLY A 520 -31.19 14.69 9.64
C GLY A 520 -30.45 15.08 8.35
N ARG A 521 -31.04 16.01 7.56
CA ARG A 521 -30.46 16.39 6.27
C ARG A 521 -29.20 17.25 6.45
N ARG A 522 -29.23 18.26 7.31
CA ARG A 522 -28.09 19.16 7.56
C ARG A 522 -27.29 18.60 8.75
N VAL A 523 -26.07 18.19 8.50
CA VAL A 523 -25.25 17.54 9.53
C VAL A 523 -23.99 18.34 9.78
N VAL A 524 -23.72 18.66 11.04
CA VAL A 524 -22.42 19.18 11.45
C VAL A 524 -21.58 18.04 12.02
N VAL A 525 -20.41 17.84 11.42
CA VAL A 525 -19.40 16.90 11.91
C VAL A 525 -18.31 17.68 12.65
N VAL A 526 -18.19 17.45 13.95
CA VAL A 526 -17.19 18.10 14.80
C VAL A 526 -15.97 17.21 14.92
N GLY A 527 -14.90 17.59 14.24
CA GLY A 527 -13.63 16.84 14.14
C GLY A 527 -13.05 16.92 12.73
N GLY A 528 -11.78 16.55 12.59
CA GLY A 528 -11.07 16.63 11.31
C GLY A 528 -10.04 15.52 11.11
N SER A 529 -10.11 14.42 11.88
CA SER A 529 -9.30 13.22 11.65
C SER A 529 -9.72 12.50 10.37
N GLU A 530 -8.90 11.54 9.90
CA GLU A 530 -9.25 10.69 8.76
C GLU A 530 -10.64 10.06 8.94
N SER A 531 -10.89 9.49 10.12
CA SER A 531 -12.18 8.84 10.39
C SER A 531 -13.37 9.82 10.43
N ALA A 532 -13.15 11.07 10.87
CA ALA A 532 -14.18 12.10 10.81
C ALA A 532 -14.54 12.46 9.36
N VAL A 533 -13.52 12.60 8.50
CA VAL A 533 -13.71 12.88 7.07
C VAL A 533 -14.41 11.73 6.38
N GLU A 534 -14.05 10.49 6.70
CA GLU A 534 -14.75 9.30 6.19
C GLU A 534 -16.23 9.31 6.54
N THR A 535 -16.56 9.67 7.78
CA THR A 535 -17.96 9.84 8.22
C THR A 535 -18.66 10.91 7.40
N GLY A 536 -18.03 12.06 7.23
CA GLY A 536 -18.58 13.16 6.41
C GLY A 536 -18.80 12.76 4.95
N CYS A 537 -17.84 12.08 4.32
CA CYS A 537 -17.97 11.57 2.96
C CYS A 537 -19.12 10.55 2.84
N HIS A 538 -19.24 9.65 3.81
CA HIS A 538 -20.34 8.68 3.83
C HIS A 538 -21.70 9.39 3.91
N LEU A 539 -21.87 10.32 4.86
CA LEU A 539 -23.12 11.06 5.01
C LEU A 539 -23.45 11.88 3.75
N ALA A 540 -22.46 12.52 3.13
CA ALA A 540 -22.64 13.21 1.85
C ALA A 540 -23.07 12.25 0.73
N SER A 541 -22.53 11.02 0.69
CA SER A 541 -22.95 9.98 -0.27
C SER A 541 -24.40 9.53 -0.07
N ARG A 542 -24.95 9.72 1.15
CA ARG A 542 -26.36 9.47 1.48
C ARG A 542 -27.25 10.69 1.26
N GLY A 543 -26.74 11.72 0.58
CA GLY A 543 -27.50 12.93 0.24
C GLY A 543 -27.68 13.92 1.39
N LYS A 544 -26.85 13.83 2.42
CA LYS A 544 -26.83 14.79 3.52
C LYS A 544 -25.97 16.02 3.17
N ASP A 545 -26.37 17.20 3.67
CA ASP A 545 -25.59 18.44 3.60
C ASP A 545 -24.62 18.49 4.78
N VAL A 546 -23.36 18.16 4.54
CA VAL A 546 -22.33 18.01 5.59
C VAL A 546 -21.51 19.29 5.74
N THR A 547 -21.39 19.76 6.96
CA THR A 547 -20.44 20.81 7.34
C THR A 547 -19.48 20.27 8.39
N MET A 548 -18.19 20.18 8.04
CA MET A 548 -17.15 19.75 8.97
C MET A 548 -16.50 20.95 9.68
N LEU A 549 -16.32 20.85 10.99
CA LEU A 549 -15.64 21.85 11.80
C LEU A 549 -14.42 21.22 12.48
N THR A 550 -13.23 21.70 12.15
CA THR A 550 -12.00 21.25 12.81
C THR A 550 -11.19 22.40 13.39
N ARG A 551 -10.72 22.24 14.63
CA ARG A 551 -9.79 23.20 15.26
C ARG A 551 -8.38 23.19 14.64
N GLN A 552 -8.08 22.17 13.88
CA GLN A 552 -6.78 22.01 13.22
C GLN A 552 -6.70 22.91 11.97
N ASP A 553 -5.48 23.10 11.47
CA ASP A 553 -5.19 23.84 10.25
C ASP A 553 -5.66 23.12 8.98
N ARG A 554 -6.10 21.83 9.11
CA ARG A 554 -6.43 20.94 8.00
C ARG A 554 -7.30 19.77 8.41
N LEU A 555 -7.93 19.13 7.41
CA LEU A 555 -8.54 17.81 7.53
C LEU A 555 -7.47 16.70 7.49
N CYS A 556 -7.77 15.55 8.05
CA CYS A 556 -6.89 14.37 8.08
C CYS A 556 -5.49 14.68 8.65
N HIS A 557 -5.41 15.55 9.66
CA HIS A 557 -4.15 15.94 10.31
C HIS A 557 -3.39 14.76 10.93
N ASP A 558 -4.09 13.71 11.31
CA ASP A 558 -3.58 12.49 11.89
C ASP A 558 -2.85 11.59 10.87
N LEU A 559 -3.15 11.68 9.57
CA LEU A 559 -2.48 10.91 8.54
C LEU A 559 -0.97 11.18 8.48
N SER A 560 -0.53 12.39 8.72
CA SER A 560 0.89 12.74 8.74
C SER A 560 1.64 12.09 9.90
N ALA A 561 1.01 11.96 11.06
CA ALA A 561 1.58 11.31 12.22
C ALA A 561 1.66 9.78 12.05
N ILE A 562 0.63 9.17 11.45
CA ILE A 562 0.55 7.73 11.22
C ILE A 562 1.58 7.25 10.20
N HIS A 563 1.86 8.06 9.18
CA HIS A 563 2.72 7.69 8.06
C HIS A 563 4.15 8.24 8.14
N GLY A 564 4.51 8.97 9.21
CA GLY A 564 5.84 9.55 9.37
C GLY A 564 6.20 10.57 8.28
N ILE A 565 5.21 11.09 7.58
CA ILE A 565 5.38 12.03 6.47
C ILE A 565 5.15 13.44 7.02
N THR A 566 6.21 14.19 7.28
CA THR A 566 6.13 15.64 7.47
C THR A 566 5.77 16.27 6.13
N MET A 567 4.49 16.48 5.89
CA MET A 567 4.02 17.11 4.66
C MET A 567 3.79 18.61 4.91
N SER A 568 4.43 19.43 4.12
CA SER A 568 4.12 20.86 4.05
C SER A 568 2.84 21.06 3.23
N TRP A 569 1.78 21.58 3.84
CA TRP A 569 0.48 21.83 3.21
C TRP A 569 0.46 23.03 2.27
N ALA A 570 1.53 23.82 2.26
CA ALA A 570 1.64 24.98 1.38
C ALA A 570 1.67 24.63 -0.12
N ASP A 571 1.64 23.34 -0.46
CA ASP A 571 1.85 22.86 -1.81
C ASP A 571 0.82 21.76 -2.15
N GLU A 572 -0.41 22.18 -2.43
CA GLU A 572 -1.52 21.28 -2.79
C GLU A 572 -1.17 20.38 -3.99
N THR A 573 -0.23 20.79 -4.83
CA THR A 573 0.24 20.02 -5.98
C THR A 573 1.13 18.84 -5.58
N LYS A 574 1.64 18.80 -4.34
CA LYS A 574 2.56 17.76 -3.83
C LYS A 574 1.87 16.54 -3.23
N PHE A 575 0.54 16.53 -3.15
CA PHE A 575 -0.24 15.50 -2.46
C PHE A 575 -0.80 14.40 -3.36
N ALA A 576 -0.43 14.40 -4.63
CA ALA A 576 -1.00 13.47 -5.61
C ALA A 576 -0.77 11.97 -5.27
N ASP A 577 0.22 11.64 -4.44
CA ASP A 577 0.65 10.25 -4.21
C ASP A 577 0.40 9.68 -2.80
N GLY A 578 -0.12 10.49 -1.86
CA GLY A 578 -0.29 10.07 -0.48
C GLY A 578 -1.63 9.38 -0.18
N PRO A 579 -1.80 8.82 1.04
CA PRO A 579 -3.10 8.38 1.55
C PRO A 579 -4.17 9.47 1.47
N PHE A 580 -3.75 10.72 1.65
CA PHE A 580 -4.58 11.91 1.57
C PHE A 580 -5.25 12.09 0.20
N ALA A 581 -4.53 11.85 -0.91
CA ALA A 581 -5.11 11.98 -2.24
C ALA A 581 -6.32 11.06 -2.46
N GLY A 582 -6.30 9.87 -1.87
CA GLY A 582 -7.43 8.94 -1.95
C GLY A 582 -8.67 9.47 -1.24
N ILE A 583 -8.53 9.95 0.01
CA ILE A 583 -9.68 10.46 0.76
C ILE A 583 -10.15 11.81 0.21
N ARG A 584 -9.23 12.64 -0.30
CA ARG A 584 -9.58 13.88 -1.00
C ARG A 584 -10.46 13.58 -2.21
N ALA A 585 -10.12 12.59 -3.02
CA ALA A 585 -10.94 12.16 -4.14
C ALA A 585 -12.34 11.68 -3.73
N GLU A 586 -12.53 11.27 -2.47
CA GLU A 586 -13.86 10.95 -1.95
C GLU A 586 -14.68 12.20 -1.70
N TRP A 587 -14.19 13.21 -0.97
CA TRP A 587 -14.98 14.40 -0.71
C TRP A 587 -15.17 15.30 -1.94
N ASP A 588 -14.20 15.30 -2.88
CA ASP A 588 -14.29 16.04 -4.13
C ASP A 588 -15.45 15.55 -5.02
N LYS A 589 -16.06 14.40 -4.72
CA LYS A 589 -17.28 13.90 -5.37
C LYS A 589 -18.54 14.68 -4.94
N TYR A 590 -18.47 15.42 -3.85
CA TYR A 590 -19.61 16.08 -3.20
C TYR A 590 -19.39 17.59 -3.03
N PRO A 591 -19.06 18.34 -4.11
CA PRO A 591 -18.65 19.74 -4.00
C PRO A 591 -19.76 20.65 -3.44
N ASP A 592 -21.02 20.29 -3.65
CA ASP A 592 -22.17 21.08 -3.22
C ASP A 592 -22.66 20.71 -1.81
N THR A 593 -22.40 19.47 -1.35
CA THR A 593 -22.96 18.93 -0.12
C THR A 593 -21.90 18.62 0.95
N PHE A 594 -20.62 18.78 0.64
CA PHE A 594 -19.54 18.60 1.61
C PHE A 594 -18.73 19.89 1.74
N ARG A 595 -18.84 20.55 2.90
CA ARG A 595 -18.12 21.78 3.23
C ARG A 595 -17.30 21.59 4.48
N PHE A 596 -16.20 22.31 4.61
CA PHE A 596 -15.40 22.27 5.84
C PHE A 596 -14.79 23.63 6.19
N TYR A 597 -14.58 23.82 7.51
CA TYR A 597 -13.89 24.97 8.06
C TYR A 597 -12.74 24.48 8.94
N THR A 598 -11.55 24.96 8.65
CA THR A 598 -10.33 24.74 9.46
C THR A 598 -10.16 25.88 10.45
N HIS A 599 -9.31 25.67 11.47
CA HIS A 599 -9.18 26.63 12.59
C HIS A 599 -10.54 26.97 13.23
N ALA A 600 -11.52 26.12 13.10
CA ALA A 600 -12.88 26.27 13.61
C ALA A 600 -13.02 25.53 14.93
N ARG A 601 -12.88 26.25 16.04
CA ARG A 601 -13.02 25.69 17.39
C ARG A 601 -14.48 25.73 17.81
N THR A 602 -15.12 24.57 17.87
CA THR A 602 -16.48 24.42 18.40
C THR A 602 -16.48 24.80 19.88
N VAL A 603 -17.39 25.66 20.30
CA VAL A 603 -17.51 26.17 21.65
C VAL A 603 -18.82 25.83 22.32
N HIS A 604 -19.92 25.63 21.55
CA HIS A 604 -21.20 25.24 22.06
C HIS A 604 -22.00 24.43 21.02
N ILE A 605 -22.74 23.44 21.46
CA ILE A 605 -23.58 22.60 20.62
C ILE A 605 -25.02 22.63 21.15
N ASP A 606 -25.92 23.14 20.33
CA ASP A 606 -27.36 22.99 20.49
C ASP A 606 -27.86 21.87 19.55
N PRO A 607 -29.03 21.26 19.80
CA PRO A 607 -29.57 20.21 18.92
C PRO A 607 -29.74 20.61 17.44
N ASN A 608 -29.89 21.92 17.18
CA ASN A 608 -30.16 22.46 15.84
C ASN A 608 -29.14 23.52 15.39
N CYS A 609 -28.07 23.73 16.13
CA CYS A 609 -27.06 24.75 15.81
C CYS A 609 -25.73 24.45 16.52
N VAL A 610 -24.62 24.61 15.82
CA VAL A 610 -23.29 24.55 16.38
C VAL A 610 -22.64 25.95 16.34
N THR A 611 -22.18 26.43 17.49
CA THR A 611 -21.45 27.69 17.62
C THR A 611 -19.94 27.39 17.64
N TRP A 612 -19.18 28.11 16.83
CA TRP A 612 -17.74 27.93 16.72
C TRP A 612 -17.02 29.27 16.53
N VAL A 613 -15.73 29.31 16.85
CA VAL A 613 -14.87 30.50 16.78
C VAL A 613 -13.75 30.24 15.77
N ASP A 614 -13.52 31.17 14.84
CA ASP A 614 -12.47 31.13 13.85
C ASP A 614 -11.11 31.57 14.41
N GLN A 615 -10.07 31.50 13.56
CA GLN A 615 -8.70 31.90 13.94
C GLN A 615 -8.58 33.40 14.34
N ALA A 616 -9.45 34.25 13.80
CA ALA A 616 -9.48 35.67 14.10
C ALA A 616 -10.26 35.98 15.38
N GLY A 617 -10.91 35.01 16.01
CA GLY A 617 -11.74 35.16 17.20
C GLY A 617 -13.20 35.53 16.92
N ASN A 618 -13.64 35.52 15.67
CA ASN A 618 -15.03 35.75 15.32
C ASN A 618 -15.89 34.55 15.65
N THR A 619 -17.09 34.81 16.18
CA THR A 619 -18.06 33.75 16.48
C THR A 619 -18.99 33.52 15.30
N HIS A 620 -19.16 32.25 14.94
CA HIS A 620 -20.03 31.78 13.87
C HIS A 620 -21.06 30.82 14.40
N ARG A 621 -22.20 30.72 13.71
CA ARG A 621 -23.28 29.74 13.98
C ARG A 621 -23.59 28.96 12.72
N THR A 622 -23.65 27.64 12.85
CA THR A 622 -24.02 26.73 11.76
C THR A 622 -25.27 25.94 12.14
N GLU A 623 -26.36 26.19 11.43
CA GLU A 623 -27.60 25.46 11.63
C GLU A 623 -27.45 24.01 11.17
N CYS A 624 -28.06 23.08 11.89
CA CYS A 624 -28.02 21.66 11.61
C CYS A 624 -29.30 20.95 12.09
N ASP A 625 -29.52 19.75 11.63
CA ASP A 625 -30.60 18.85 12.09
C ASP A 625 -30.00 17.72 12.95
N SER A 626 -28.69 17.49 12.84
CA SER A 626 -27.94 16.52 13.65
C SER A 626 -26.48 16.93 13.79
N VAL A 627 -25.86 16.51 14.88
CA VAL A 627 -24.43 16.72 15.15
C VAL A 627 -23.75 15.38 15.37
N VAL A 628 -22.64 15.14 14.63
CA VAL A 628 -21.78 13.98 14.85
C VAL A 628 -20.44 14.41 15.41
N VAL A 629 -20.14 13.98 16.63
CA VAL A 629 -18.90 14.35 17.34
C VAL A 629 -17.84 13.28 17.13
N CYS A 630 -16.74 13.67 16.49
CA CYS A 630 -15.59 12.80 16.19
C CYS A 630 -14.41 13.21 17.09
N GLY A 631 -14.51 12.93 18.39
CA GLY A 631 -13.52 13.31 19.40
C GLY A 631 -12.28 12.41 19.46
N GLY A 632 -12.25 11.33 18.70
CA GLY A 632 -11.25 10.25 18.81
C GLY A 632 -11.68 9.14 19.78
N ASN A 633 -10.71 8.33 20.23
CA ASN A 633 -10.98 7.20 21.11
C ASN A 633 -10.15 7.27 22.39
N ARG A 634 -10.72 6.82 23.50
CA ARG A 634 -10.05 6.61 24.77
C ARG A 634 -9.66 5.13 24.93
N PRO A 635 -8.39 4.80 25.14
CA PRO A 635 -7.98 3.42 25.45
C PRO A 635 -8.61 2.93 26.76
N LEU A 636 -9.06 1.68 26.76
CA LEU A 636 -9.62 1.00 27.94
C LEU A 636 -8.48 0.37 28.77
N VAL A 637 -7.62 1.22 29.33
CA VAL A 637 -6.42 0.80 30.08
C VAL A 637 -6.79 0.14 31.39
N ASP A 638 -7.65 0.77 32.19
CA ASP A 638 -8.05 0.29 33.52
C ASP A 638 -8.83 -1.03 33.41
N GLU A 639 -9.73 -1.09 32.43
CA GLU A 639 -10.53 -2.28 32.13
C GLU A 639 -9.64 -3.47 31.73
N SER A 640 -8.56 -3.21 30.96
CA SER A 640 -7.62 -4.26 30.56
C SER A 640 -6.68 -4.68 31.68
N THR A 641 -6.23 -3.75 32.52
CA THR A 641 -5.34 -4.04 33.65
C THR A 641 -6.06 -4.73 34.81
N ALA A 642 -7.37 -4.62 34.91
CA ALA A 642 -8.17 -5.33 35.90
C ALA A 642 -7.98 -6.86 35.83
N PHE A 643 -7.59 -7.41 34.70
CA PHE A 643 -7.31 -8.84 34.52
C PHE A 643 -5.95 -9.30 35.04
N ILE A 644 -5.13 -8.42 35.59
CA ILE A 644 -3.86 -8.82 36.25
C ILE A 644 -4.17 -9.77 37.40
N GLY A 645 -3.51 -10.94 37.39
CA GLY A 645 -3.70 -11.98 38.42
C GLY A 645 -4.98 -12.79 38.27
N SER A 646 -5.72 -12.67 37.15
CA SER A 646 -6.87 -13.55 36.88
C SER A 646 -6.48 -14.91 36.26
N ALA A 647 -5.25 -15.00 35.72
CA ALA A 647 -4.60 -16.23 35.27
C ALA A 647 -3.10 -16.17 35.61
N PRO A 648 -2.36 -17.32 35.62
CA PRO A 648 -0.92 -17.34 35.84
C PRO A 648 -0.11 -16.44 34.90
N GLN A 649 -0.51 -16.37 33.64
CA GLN A 649 0.10 -15.49 32.64
C GLN A 649 -0.90 -14.44 32.19
N PHE A 650 -0.43 -13.18 32.12
CA PHE A 650 -1.24 -12.04 31.72
C PHE A 650 -0.56 -11.21 30.65
N MET A 651 -1.25 -10.96 29.54
CA MET A 651 -0.81 -10.10 28.46
C MET A 651 -1.93 -9.14 28.04
N ARG A 652 -1.55 -8.07 27.34
CA ARG A 652 -2.48 -7.12 26.73
C ARG A 652 -2.14 -6.90 25.27
N ALA A 653 -3.16 -6.64 24.44
CA ALA A 653 -2.96 -6.32 23.02
C ALA A 653 -4.03 -5.35 22.49
N GLY A 654 -3.69 -4.62 21.45
CA GLY A 654 -4.58 -3.68 20.78
C GLY A 654 -4.66 -2.32 21.44
N ASP A 655 -5.75 -1.61 21.19
CA ASP A 655 -5.91 -0.20 21.54
C ASP A 655 -5.92 0.08 23.05
N CYS A 656 -6.17 -0.91 23.89
CA CYS A 656 -6.07 -0.75 25.35
C CYS A 656 -4.64 -0.54 25.87
N ILE A 657 -3.61 -0.69 25.01
CA ILE A 657 -2.21 -0.46 25.38
C ILE A 657 -1.80 0.97 25.06
N ALA A 658 -2.22 1.51 23.93
CA ALA A 658 -1.76 2.80 23.42
C ALA A 658 -2.87 3.55 22.68
N PRO A 659 -2.93 4.89 22.80
CA PRO A 659 -3.90 5.70 22.06
C PRO A 659 -3.62 5.69 20.56
N GLY A 660 -4.65 5.89 19.75
CA GLY A 660 -4.57 6.01 18.31
C GLY A 660 -4.36 4.68 17.58
N GLY A 661 -5.00 3.63 18.08
CA GLY A 661 -4.92 2.29 17.54
C GLY A 661 -5.30 2.16 16.07
N ASN A 662 -4.68 1.22 15.41
CA ASN A 662 -4.97 0.84 14.04
C ASN A 662 -4.75 -0.67 13.87
N VAL A 663 -5.13 -1.21 12.72
CA VAL A 663 -5.00 -2.66 12.43
C VAL A 663 -3.57 -3.15 12.61
N GLN A 664 -2.56 -2.34 12.31
CA GLN A 664 -1.16 -2.74 12.48
C GLN A 664 -0.79 -2.93 13.96
N ILE A 665 -1.15 -1.97 14.82
CA ILE A 665 -0.91 -2.07 16.27
C ILE A 665 -1.65 -3.28 16.82
N ALA A 666 -2.93 -3.44 16.44
CA ALA A 666 -3.74 -4.58 16.85
C ALA A 666 -3.08 -5.92 16.46
N THR A 667 -2.67 -6.07 15.19
CA THR A 667 -2.04 -7.28 14.66
C THR A 667 -0.72 -7.58 15.36
N ARG A 668 0.15 -6.57 15.51
CA ARG A 668 1.49 -6.79 16.05
C ARG A 668 1.50 -7.07 17.54
N THR A 669 0.74 -6.30 18.31
CA THR A 669 0.67 -6.51 19.77
C THR A 669 0.00 -7.84 20.11
N ALA A 670 -1.02 -8.24 19.32
CA ALA A 670 -1.65 -9.54 19.47
C ALA A 670 -0.70 -10.70 19.15
N PHE A 671 0.04 -10.58 18.05
CA PHE A 671 1.07 -11.55 17.68
C PHE A 671 2.14 -11.67 18.79
N GLY A 672 2.67 -10.54 19.26
CA GLY A 672 3.65 -10.54 20.35
C GLY A 672 3.12 -11.11 21.67
N ALA A 673 1.83 -10.87 22.00
CA ALA A 673 1.22 -11.45 23.19
C ALA A 673 1.08 -12.97 23.08
N ALA A 674 0.69 -13.48 21.92
CA ALA A 674 0.58 -14.93 21.70
C ALA A 674 1.95 -15.65 21.76
N LEU A 675 3.04 -14.97 21.36
CA LEU A 675 4.40 -15.54 21.44
C LEU A 675 4.93 -15.64 22.87
N GLN A 676 4.38 -14.90 23.83
CA GLN A 676 4.80 -14.87 25.23
C GLN A 676 4.17 -15.99 26.07
N ILE A 677 3.24 -16.76 25.51
CA ILE A 677 2.62 -17.87 26.24
C ILE A 677 3.58 -19.05 26.29
N GLU A 678 3.95 -19.47 27.53
CA GLU A 678 4.91 -20.54 27.85
C GLU A 678 4.23 -21.82 28.31
#